data_e340b8272439adfd1ed67745bb34043c
#
_entry.id   e340b8272439adfd1ed67745bb34043c
#
_cell.length_a   1.000
_cell.length_b   1.000
_cell.length_c   1.000
_cell.angle_alpha   90.00
_cell.angle_beta   90.00
_cell.angle_gamma   90.00
#
_symmetry.space_group_name_H-M   'P 1'
#
loop_
_entity.id
_entity.type
_entity.pdbx_description
1 polymer ?
#
loop_
_entity_poly.entity_id
_entity_poly.type
_entity_poly.pdbx_seq_one_letter_code
_entity_poly.pdbx_strand_id
1 'polypeptide(L)'
;MKNQSSTPASQWARRDFLKTSAVTFLGLAFTRLPVMAGPATRADFDQLVPADKKLSPEWVKSLFERGTPQVLRGRELQFVGMPVGGIGAGQLYLGGDGRLWHWDIFNQFIFTGAEHYAKPLMPSSPLTQKFSLTLGDKVVSLDRDGFSDVSFRGEYPIGVVNYADANLPIAVKLEAFSPFIPLNTDDSSLPVTVFQFTIRNLSAATVETTLTGELENGACLYHRNRSGVLKNSFVMTQSTTMLLCSAEAENDANRMARPDIIFEDWNHENYSGWTVAGAAFGSGPIKKSAIPSYQGDVGGDTARVVNSHATATGESIELKDAATGKLISRDFLIERNFITFWIGGGKAKGNSQLGLSLVVDGKTVLAASGKDDNAMSLQYFEVAAYAGKKAHLEIIDDATGTWGNVGVGKITFTDEHGKTELMEKLSDFGTMALALLGDADEISGDKSAIFSEKLIGTLGKKLTLAAGESKTVTFVLAWHFPNLSIKNAFANCGRYYATKFPSAQAVVEYVAKNFPRLAGQTKLWRDTWYDSTLPFWFLDRTFLNTSILATSTCYRLANGRFYGWEGVGDCAGTCGHVYLYAQAIARLFPELERDLRERTDFGLAQKPDGAIRFRGEFNHIPAVDAQSGYVLRALREHQMSVDDQFLRRIWPKVKLAMEWLITKDGNADGLIESNQHNTLDTDWHGKVAWLSGLYLAALAAAAQMADEVGDTEFAAQCRKILAAGQRNFAKQLFDGEYFSNQVDPKHLAAINSGTGCEIDQVFGQSWAFQIGLPRVLPPKQTVSALKSLWRYNFAPDAGDYHKKMGPGRWYAMPGEAGLLMCTFPRRGWDYAQAKGKGPEWAAGYFNECMNGFEHQVAGHMIWEGMTLEGLAVERALHDRYAASRRNPWNEIECGDHYARSMASYGVYLAACGFEYHGPKQHIGFAPKLTPEDFQCAFTSAEGWGRFSQTTESGKRKAEITVLWGSLKLKTIALENESAHSVKVFLAGQLLSVNVKRTGKRALITLKNSVQISAGEKLEIRFA
;
A
#
# COMPACT_ATOMS: atom_id res chain seq x y z
N MET A 1 17.84 -14.36 -28.19
CA MET A 1 16.72 -14.40 -27.25
C MET A 1 17.29 -14.93 -25.95
N LYS A 2 17.50 -14.07 -24.97
CA LYS A 2 18.12 -14.46 -23.69
C LYS A 2 17.01 -14.49 -22.64
N ASN A 3 16.78 -15.66 -22.06
CA ASN A 3 15.94 -15.86 -20.90
C ASN A 3 16.46 -15.00 -19.75
N GLN A 4 15.66 -14.09 -19.27
CA GLN A 4 15.87 -13.47 -17.97
C GLN A 4 15.19 -14.36 -16.92
N SER A 5 16.02 -15.04 -16.14
CA SER A 5 15.59 -15.76 -14.95
C SER A 5 15.20 -14.73 -13.88
N SER A 6 13.97 -14.82 -13.43
CA SER A 6 13.47 -14.06 -12.29
C SER A 6 14.24 -14.46 -11.02
N THR A 7 15.01 -13.56 -10.46
CA THR A 7 15.64 -13.69 -9.14
C THR A 7 14.56 -13.56 -8.05
N PRO A 8 14.50 -14.46 -7.06
CA PRO A 8 13.62 -14.27 -5.92
C PRO A 8 14.13 -13.10 -5.06
N ALA A 9 13.23 -12.20 -4.71
CA ALA A 9 13.51 -11.08 -3.82
C ALA A 9 13.92 -11.58 -2.43
N SER A 10 15.16 -11.27 -2.03
CA SER A 10 15.63 -11.50 -0.68
C SER A 10 15.01 -10.51 0.30
N GLN A 11 14.76 -10.97 1.53
CA GLN A 11 14.27 -10.14 2.62
C GLN A 11 15.25 -9.04 2.99
N TRP A 12 14.81 -7.82 2.79
CA TRP A 12 15.51 -6.66 3.29
C TRP A 12 14.64 -5.98 4.35
N ALA A 13 15.06 -6.05 5.61
CA ALA A 13 14.56 -5.12 6.58
C ALA A 13 14.94 -3.70 6.14
N ARG A 14 14.10 -2.71 6.39
CA ARG A 14 14.34 -1.28 6.07
C ARG A 14 15.76 -0.83 6.45
N ARG A 15 16.30 -1.41 7.51
CA ARG A 15 17.66 -1.18 8.01
C ARG A 15 18.76 -1.74 7.08
N ASP A 16 18.50 -2.88 6.45
CA ASP A 16 19.46 -3.53 5.54
C ASP A 16 19.39 -2.91 4.15
N PHE A 17 18.21 -2.48 3.75
CA PHE A 17 17.99 -1.65 2.57
C PHE A 17 18.77 -0.32 2.64
N LEU A 18 18.74 0.37 3.78
CA LEU A 18 19.51 1.61 3.97
C LEU A 18 21.03 1.39 3.90
N LYS A 19 21.52 0.24 4.37
CA LYS A 19 22.95 -0.12 4.26
C LYS A 19 23.35 -0.45 2.83
N THR A 20 22.50 -1.13 2.08
CA THR A 20 22.80 -1.58 0.71
C THR A 20 22.58 -0.47 -0.31
N SER A 21 21.59 0.41 -0.10
CA SER A 21 21.45 1.60 -0.94
C SER A 21 22.70 2.49 -0.89
N ALA A 22 23.33 2.61 0.29
CA ALA A 22 24.62 3.32 0.40
C ALA A 22 25.76 2.58 -0.32
N VAL A 23 25.77 1.24 -0.30
CA VAL A 23 26.85 0.42 -0.89
C VAL A 23 26.66 0.22 -2.40
N THR A 24 25.45 0.08 -2.90
CA THR A 24 25.19 -0.11 -4.34
C THR A 24 25.36 1.17 -5.14
N PHE A 25 25.13 2.34 -4.53
CA PHE A 25 25.47 3.63 -5.15
C PHE A 25 26.97 3.89 -5.20
N LEU A 26 27.75 3.33 -4.29
CA LEU A 26 29.23 3.44 -4.30
C LEU A 26 29.89 2.60 -5.41
N GLY A 27 29.25 1.59 -5.96
CA GLY A 27 29.84 0.68 -6.97
C GLY A 27 29.75 1.17 -8.43
N LEU A 28 28.95 2.17 -8.76
CA LEU A 28 28.71 2.61 -10.14
C LEU A 28 29.08 4.06 -10.44
N ALA A 29 29.61 4.83 -9.48
CA ALA A 29 29.89 6.25 -9.65
C ALA A 29 31.31 6.66 -9.28
N PHE A 30 32.32 5.76 -9.26
CA PHE A 30 33.71 6.14 -9.11
C PHE A 30 34.36 6.49 -10.44
N THR A 31 33.84 7.53 -11.09
CA THR A 31 34.69 8.46 -11.83
C THR A 31 34.49 9.85 -11.22
N ARG A 32 35.31 10.17 -10.23
CA ARG A 32 35.60 11.51 -9.69
C ARG A 32 34.45 12.53 -9.73
N LEU A 33 33.43 12.32 -8.90
CA LEU A 33 32.62 13.42 -8.37
C LEU A 33 33.35 13.98 -7.13
N PRO A 34 33.53 15.29 -7.00
CA PRO A 34 34.14 15.83 -5.80
C PRO A 34 33.28 15.47 -4.61
N VAL A 35 33.88 14.84 -3.60
CA VAL A 35 33.30 14.72 -2.27
C VAL A 35 32.99 16.14 -1.82
N MET A 36 31.70 16.50 -1.73
CA MET A 36 31.30 17.81 -1.22
C MET A 36 31.56 17.84 0.28
N ALA A 37 32.76 18.20 0.65
CA ALA A 37 33.12 18.55 2.01
C ALA A 37 32.95 20.07 2.17
N GLY A 38 31.83 20.44 2.83
CA GLY A 38 31.62 21.80 3.27
C GLY A 38 30.16 22.19 3.38
N PRO A 39 29.77 22.97 4.40
CA PRO A 39 28.37 23.40 4.58
C PRO A 39 27.98 24.31 3.41
N ALA A 40 26.78 24.07 2.87
CA ALA A 40 26.16 24.99 1.94
C ALA A 40 25.91 26.34 2.65
N THR A 41 26.14 27.44 1.92
CA THR A 41 25.98 28.78 2.49
C THR A 41 24.50 29.17 2.59
N ARG A 42 24.19 30.21 3.36
CA ARG A 42 22.84 30.79 3.38
C ARG A 42 22.39 31.22 1.99
N ALA A 43 23.28 31.77 1.18
CA ALA A 43 22.99 32.18 -0.20
C ALA A 43 22.61 30.98 -1.09
N ASP A 44 23.31 29.84 -0.95
CA ASP A 44 22.96 28.60 -1.66
C ASP A 44 21.54 28.17 -1.31
N PHE A 45 21.19 28.21 -0.04
CA PHE A 45 19.84 27.82 0.40
C PHE A 45 18.77 28.78 -0.12
N ASP A 46 18.96 30.08 0.04
CA ASP A 46 17.98 31.09 -0.42
C ASP A 46 17.78 31.02 -1.95
N GLN A 47 18.75 30.48 -2.69
CA GLN A 47 18.59 30.16 -4.11
C GLN A 47 17.76 28.90 -4.35
N LEU A 48 17.99 27.82 -3.59
CA LEU A 48 17.33 26.52 -3.75
C LEU A 48 15.90 26.52 -3.19
N VAL A 49 15.69 27.25 -2.09
CA VAL A 49 14.39 27.41 -1.43
C VAL A 49 14.05 28.90 -1.29
N PRO A 50 13.83 29.60 -2.40
CA PRO A 50 13.62 31.04 -2.39
C PRO A 50 12.35 31.40 -1.61
N ALA A 51 12.37 32.53 -0.89
CA ALA A 51 11.21 33.02 -0.15
C ALA A 51 10.03 33.34 -1.10
N ASP A 52 10.30 33.95 -2.23
CA ASP A 52 9.40 34.04 -3.37
C ASP A 52 9.49 32.76 -4.21
N LYS A 53 8.44 31.96 -4.17
CA LYS A 53 8.39 30.64 -4.84
C LYS A 53 8.29 30.76 -6.37
N LYS A 54 8.16 31.95 -6.91
CA LYS A 54 8.08 32.24 -8.36
C LYS A 54 6.99 31.41 -9.05
N LEU A 55 5.86 31.19 -8.37
CA LEU A 55 4.71 30.48 -8.93
C LEU A 55 4.12 31.31 -10.08
N SER A 56 3.89 30.67 -11.24
CA SER A 56 3.28 31.40 -12.35
C SER A 56 1.84 31.75 -12.03
N PRO A 57 1.35 32.93 -12.46
CA PRO A 57 -0.03 33.34 -12.21
C PRO A 57 -1.07 32.33 -12.76
N GLU A 58 -0.79 31.71 -13.90
CA GLU A 58 -1.65 30.72 -14.54
C GLU A 58 -1.72 29.45 -13.70
N TRP A 59 -0.58 28.99 -13.18
CA TRP A 59 -0.55 27.84 -12.28
C TRP A 59 -1.30 28.11 -10.98
N VAL A 60 -1.11 29.29 -10.37
CA VAL A 60 -1.83 29.72 -9.17
C VAL A 60 -3.34 29.76 -9.43
N LYS A 61 -3.77 30.31 -10.57
CA LYS A 61 -5.17 30.35 -10.95
C LYS A 61 -5.74 28.94 -11.08
N SER A 62 -5.00 28.02 -11.69
CA SER A 62 -5.41 26.61 -11.85
C SER A 62 -5.61 25.84 -10.55
N LEU A 63 -5.06 26.32 -9.42
CA LEU A 63 -5.28 25.71 -8.11
C LEU A 63 -6.75 25.78 -7.67
N PHE A 64 -7.43 26.87 -8.03
CA PHE A 64 -8.78 27.20 -7.56
C PHE A 64 -9.86 26.92 -8.60
N GLU A 65 -9.51 26.89 -9.87
CA GLU A 65 -10.49 26.65 -10.92
C GLU A 65 -11.02 25.23 -10.90
N ARG A 66 -12.33 25.07 -11.08
CA ARG A 66 -12.96 23.75 -11.21
C ARG A 66 -12.27 22.90 -12.28
N GLY A 67 -11.93 23.52 -13.40
CA GLY A 67 -11.30 22.83 -14.53
C GLY A 67 -12.20 21.77 -15.18
N THR A 68 -11.57 20.82 -15.86
CA THR A 68 -12.21 19.66 -16.49
C THR A 68 -11.54 18.37 -16.05
N PRO A 69 -12.24 17.22 -16.11
CA PRO A 69 -11.61 15.91 -15.86
C PRO A 69 -10.38 15.70 -16.74
N GLN A 70 -9.33 15.16 -16.16
CA GLN A 70 -8.12 14.85 -16.90
C GLN A 70 -8.37 13.67 -17.85
N VAL A 71 -8.06 13.86 -19.13
CA VAL A 71 -8.11 12.82 -20.15
C VAL A 71 -6.71 12.55 -20.67
N LEU A 72 -6.19 11.38 -20.40
CA LEU A 72 -4.84 10.95 -20.78
C LEU A 72 -4.84 10.40 -22.21
N ARG A 73 -3.77 10.69 -22.98
CA ARG A 73 -3.62 10.25 -24.38
C ARG A 73 -2.15 10.00 -24.72
N GLY A 74 -1.91 9.26 -25.78
CA GLY A 74 -0.59 9.05 -26.36
C GLY A 74 0.41 8.49 -25.32
N ARG A 75 1.49 9.24 -25.03
CA ARG A 75 2.54 8.81 -24.11
C ARG A 75 2.05 8.68 -22.65
N GLU A 76 1.05 9.46 -22.24
CA GLU A 76 0.52 9.43 -20.88
C GLU A 76 -0.18 8.10 -20.54
N LEU A 77 -0.58 7.31 -21.55
CA LEU A 77 -1.19 6.00 -21.33
C LEU A 77 -0.18 4.94 -20.86
N GLN A 78 1.11 5.17 -21.08
CA GLN A 78 2.16 4.16 -20.91
C GLN A 78 2.31 3.67 -19.47
N PHE A 79 2.19 4.57 -18.50
CA PHE A 79 2.45 4.26 -17.09
C PHE A 79 1.16 4.10 -16.27
N VAL A 80 0.01 4.21 -16.90
CA VAL A 80 -1.28 4.04 -16.20
C VAL A 80 -1.39 2.61 -15.68
N GLY A 81 -1.63 2.49 -14.38
CA GLY A 81 -1.90 1.25 -13.67
C GLY A 81 -2.91 1.53 -12.56
N MET A 82 -4.19 1.68 -12.94
CA MET A 82 -5.25 1.92 -11.96
C MET A 82 -5.66 0.58 -11.32
N PRO A 83 -5.58 0.42 -9.98
CA PRO A 83 -6.06 -0.79 -9.31
C PRO A 83 -7.54 -1.01 -9.57
N VAL A 84 -7.90 -2.20 -10.07
CA VAL A 84 -9.28 -2.62 -10.38
C VAL A 84 -9.65 -3.96 -9.74
N GLY A 85 -8.97 -4.33 -8.66
CA GLY A 85 -9.34 -5.44 -7.79
C GLY A 85 -10.21 -4.98 -6.62
N GLY A 86 -10.81 -5.90 -5.88
CA GLY A 86 -11.52 -5.62 -4.64
C GLY A 86 -10.56 -5.33 -3.47
N ILE A 87 -11.07 -4.68 -2.42
CA ILE A 87 -10.30 -4.33 -1.22
C ILE A 87 -9.73 -5.60 -0.58
N GLY A 88 -8.40 -5.66 -0.43
CA GLY A 88 -7.70 -6.82 0.14
C GLY A 88 -7.82 -8.12 -0.64
N ALA A 89 -8.30 -8.08 -1.90
CA ALA A 89 -8.53 -9.25 -2.74
C ALA A 89 -7.37 -9.58 -3.70
N GLY A 90 -6.34 -8.76 -3.74
CA GLY A 90 -5.20 -8.83 -4.64
C GLY A 90 -5.04 -7.56 -5.45
N GLN A 91 -3.96 -7.46 -6.23
CA GLN A 91 -3.63 -6.28 -7.02
C GLN A 91 -3.68 -6.61 -8.50
N LEU A 92 -4.50 -5.87 -9.25
CA LEU A 92 -4.63 -5.98 -10.69
C LEU A 92 -4.79 -4.58 -11.27
N TYR A 93 -4.03 -4.24 -12.31
CA TYR A 93 -4.08 -2.91 -12.91
C TYR A 93 -4.85 -2.89 -14.22
N LEU A 94 -5.69 -1.87 -14.37
CA LEU A 94 -6.17 -1.41 -15.65
C LEU A 94 -5.14 -0.46 -16.26
N GLY A 95 -4.61 -0.79 -17.42
CA GLY A 95 -3.72 0.04 -18.21
C GLY A 95 -4.46 1.17 -18.93
N GLY A 96 -3.71 2.19 -19.34
CA GLY A 96 -4.27 3.35 -20.03
C GLY A 96 -4.90 3.05 -21.38
N ASP A 97 -4.63 1.90 -21.96
CA ASP A 97 -5.21 1.41 -23.20
C ASP A 97 -6.25 0.29 -22.99
N GLY A 98 -6.62 0.00 -21.75
CA GLY A 98 -7.65 -0.97 -21.41
C GLY A 98 -7.13 -2.40 -21.19
N ARG A 99 -5.85 -2.68 -21.44
CA ARG A 99 -5.24 -3.97 -21.13
C ARG A 99 -5.02 -4.10 -19.62
N LEU A 100 -5.14 -5.34 -19.12
CA LEU A 100 -4.78 -5.65 -17.73
C LEU A 100 -3.29 -5.97 -17.61
N TRP A 101 -2.68 -5.54 -16.53
CA TRP A 101 -1.29 -5.86 -16.22
C TRP A 101 -1.05 -5.88 -14.71
N HIS A 102 0.16 -6.31 -14.27
CA HIS A 102 0.53 -6.46 -12.84
C HIS A 102 -0.45 -7.35 -12.07
N TRP A 103 -0.48 -8.63 -12.43
CA TRP A 103 -1.41 -9.62 -11.88
C TRP A 103 -0.89 -10.21 -10.55
N ASP A 104 -0.99 -9.48 -9.46
CA ASP A 104 -0.67 -9.99 -8.10
C ASP A 104 -1.94 -10.47 -7.39
N ILE A 105 -2.56 -11.49 -7.96
CA ILE A 105 -3.75 -12.18 -7.45
C ILE A 105 -3.46 -13.64 -7.08
N PHE A 106 -2.28 -14.15 -7.41
CA PHE A 106 -1.89 -15.56 -7.28
C PHE A 106 -1.19 -15.88 -5.95
N ASN A 107 -1.32 -15.03 -4.96
CA ASN A 107 -0.70 -15.17 -3.63
C ASN A 107 0.83 -15.34 -3.66
N GLN A 108 1.49 -14.76 -4.65
CA GLN A 108 2.94 -14.69 -4.69
C GLN A 108 3.43 -13.54 -3.79
N PHE A 109 4.57 -13.74 -3.13
CA PHE A 109 5.18 -12.65 -2.42
C PHE A 109 5.94 -11.77 -3.43
N ILE A 110 5.40 -10.57 -3.68
CA ILE A 110 6.04 -9.56 -4.50
C ILE A 110 6.47 -8.43 -3.57
N PHE A 111 7.76 -8.11 -3.60
CA PHE A 111 8.30 -6.91 -3.00
C PHE A 111 8.58 -5.90 -4.10
N THR A 112 8.01 -4.72 -3.96
CA THR A 112 8.25 -3.60 -4.87
C THR A 112 8.67 -2.38 -4.05
N GLY A 113 9.72 -1.70 -4.50
CA GLY A 113 10.27 -0.62 -3.67
C GLY A 113 11.37 0.18 -4.37
N ALA A 114 12.58 0.14 -3.83
CA ALA A 114 13.68 1.02 -4.18
C ALA A 114 13.98 1.17 -5.67
N GLU A 115 13.83 0.12 -6.43
CA GLU A 115 14.04 0.15 -7.89
C GLU A 115 13.01 0.99 -8.64
N HIS A 116 11.88 1.30 -8.02
CA HIS A 116 10.77 2.04 -8.64
C HIS A 116 10.72 3.53 -8.23
N TYR A 117 11.54 4.00 -7.30
CA TYR A 117 11.46 5.37 -6.79
C TYR A 117 11.48 6.42 -7.88
N ALA A 118 12.44 6.33 -8.76
CA ALA A 118 12.58 7.23 -9.90
C ALA A 118 12.17 6.62 -11.23
N LYS A 119 11.81 5.34 -11.24
CA LYS A 119 11.53 4.58 -12.47
C LYS A 119 10.14 3.96 -12.34
N PRO A 120 9.20 4.35 -13.19
CA PRO A 120 7.88 3.73 -13.16
C PRO A 120 7.98 2.25 -13.50
N LEU A 121 7.13 1.45 -12.84
CA LEU A 121 6.95 0.06 -13.17
C LEU A 121 6.42 -0.06 -14.61
N MET A 122 7.06 -0.91 -15.40
CA MET A 122 6.68 -1.11 -16.81
C MET A 122 5.56 -2.16 -16.91
N PRO A 123 4.53 -1.92 -17.75
CA PRO A 123 3.46 -2.86 -17.95
C PRO A 123 3.96 -4.23 -18.39
N SER A 124 3.56 -5.25 -17.64
CA SER A 124 3.82 -6.66 -17.97
C SER A 124 2.66 -7.54 -17.50
N SER A 125 2.36 -8.60 -18.25
CA SER A 125 1.35 -9.58 -17.90
C SER A 125 1.94 -10.99 -17.97
N PRO A 126 1.75 -11.83 -16.94
CA PRO A 126 2.25 -13.21 -16.94
C PRO A 126 1.35 -14.15 -17.76
N LEU A 127 0.18 -13.71 -18.19
CA LEU A 127 -0.79 -14.48 -18.95
C LEU A 127 -1.45 -13.62 -20.03
N THR A 128 -2.09 -14.28 -20.98
CA THR A 128 -2.85 -13.64 -22.05
C THR A 128 -4.27 -13.34 -21.60
N GLN A 129 -4.64 -12.07 -21.61
CA GLN A 129 -6.03 -11.60 -21.45
C GLN A 129 -6.22 -10.43 -22.39
N LYS A 130 -7.24 -10.45 -23.24
CA LYS A 130 -7.53 -9.35 -24.15
C LYS A 130 -9.00 -9.34 -24.57
N PHE A 131 -9.39 -8.20 -25.13
CA PHE A 131 -10.68 -8.05 -25.82
C PHE A 131 -10.45 -7.60 -27.26
N SER A 132 -11.32 -8.03 -28.16
CA SER A 132 -11.25 -7.68 -29.57
C SER A 132 -12.64 -7.58 -30.20
N LEU A 133 -12.71 -6.88 -31.33
CA LEU A 133 -13.90 -6.81 -32.16
C LEU A 133 -13.63 -7.42 -33.52
N THR A 134 -14.54 -8.26 -34.00
CA THR A 134 -14.53 -8.79 -35.36
C THR A 134 -15.49 -7.96 -36.20
N LEU A 135 -15.00 -7.33 -37.25
CA LEU A 135 -15.75 -6.51 -38.23
C LEU A 135 -15.55 -7.11 -39.64
N GLY A 136 -16.51 -7.88 -40.13
CA GLY A 136 -16.31 -8.71 -41.33
C GLY A 136 -15.17 -9.69 -41.08
N ASP A 137 -14.15 -9.69 -41.95
CA ASP A 137 -12.94 -10.54 -41.85
C ASP A 137 -11.83 -9.92 -40.96
N LYS A 138 -12.02 -8.68 -40.44
CA LYS A 138 -10.99 -7.98 -39.69
C LYS A 138 -11.20 -8.14 -38.18
N VAL A 139 -10.18 -8.61 -37.51
CA VAL A 139 -10.11 -8.61 -36.03
C VAL A 139 -9.34 -7.38 -35.55
N VAL A 140 -9.94 -6.59 -34.68
CA VAL A 140 -9.39 -5.34 -34.14
C VAL A 140 -9.27 -5.48 -32.62
N SER A 141 -8.07 -5.38 -32.07
CA SER A 141 -7.89 -5.43 -30.61
C SER A 141 -8.36 -4.14 -29.94
N LEU A 142 -8.91 -4.26 -28.73
CA LEU A 142 -9.35 -3.10 -27.93
C LEU A 142 -8.16 -2.59 -27.09
N ASP A 143 -7.21 -1.98 -27.78
CA ASP A 143 -6.00 -1.37 -27.27
C ASP A 143 -5.42 -0.38 -28.30
N ARG A 144 -4.18 0.11 -28.07
CA ARG A 144 -3.49 1.03 -28.97
C ARG A 144 -2.98 0.39 -30.27
N ASP A 145 -2.95 -0.92 -30.35
CA ASP A 145 -2.56 -1.63 -31.58
C ASP A 145 -3.74 -1.73 -32.56
N GLY A 146 -4.97 -1.78 -32.03
CA GLY A 146 -6.18 -1.86 -32.84
C GLY A 146 -6.84 -0.51 -33.14
N PHE A 147 -6.66 0.51 -32.32
CA PHE A 147 -7.29 1.83 -32.46
C PHE A 147 -6.26 2.95 -32.45
N SER A 148 -6.37 3.88 -33.40
CA SER A 148 -5.45 5.00 -33.56
C SER A 148 -5.66 6.13 -32.52
N ASP A 149 -6.86 6.31 -31.99
CA ASP A 149 -7.17 7.25 -30.92
C ASP A 149 -7.71 6.50 -29.70
N VAL A 150 -6.85 6.36 -28.69
CA VAL A 150 -7.21 5.79 -27.41
C VAL A 150 -7.01 6.84 -26.33
N SER A 151 -8.03 7.01 -25.47
CA SER A 151 -7.95 7.92 -24.33
C SER A 151 -8.42 7.25 -23.05
N PHE A 152 -7.79 7.62 -21.93
CA PHE A 152 -8.10 7.14 -20.61
C PHE A 152 -8.54 8.27 -19.68
N ARG A 153 -9.59 8.02 -18.89
CA ARG A 153 -10.01 8.87 -17.79
C ARG A 153 -10.19 8.01 -16.54
N GLY A 154 -9.41 8.30 -15.50
CA GLY A 154 -9.46 7.55 -14.25
C GLY A 154 -10.16 8.29 -13.14
N GLU A 155 -11.46 8.10 -13.01
CA GLU A 155 -12.27 8.56 -11.86
C GLU A 155 -12.44 7.40 -10.88
N TYR A 156 -11.41 7.12 -10.06
CA TYR A 156 -11.48 5.97 -9.15
C TYR A 156 -12.81 5.95 -8.39
N PRO A 157 -13.51 4.79 -8.32
CA PRO A 157 -13.05 3.45 -8.66
C PRO A 157 -13.26 3.02 -10.12
N ILE A 158 -13.66 3.91 -11.03
CA ILE A 158 -14.00 3.58 -12.42
C ILE A 158 -12.95 4.15 -13.38
N GLY A 159 -12.31 3.25 -14.16
CA GLY A 159 -11.50 3.64 -15.30
C GLY A 159 -12.35 3.64 -16.59
N VAL A 160 -12.27 4.72 -17.37
CA VAL A 160 -12.96 4.86 -18.63
C VAL A 160 -11.94 4.92 -19.75
N VAL A 161 -12.04 3.99 -20.71
CA VAL A 161 -11.21 3.98 -21.94
C VAL A 161 -12.11 4.21 -23.14
N ASN A 162 -11.77 5.18 -23.98
CA ASN A 162 -12.46 5.36 -25.25
C ASN A 162 -11.53 4.98 -26.41
N TYR A 163 -12.06 4.24 -27.34
CA TYR A 163 -11.40 3.79 -28.56
C TYR A 163 -12.11 4.35 -29.77
N ALA A 164 -11.38 5.07 -30.62
CA ALA A 164 -11.88 5.62 -31.85
C ALA A 164 -10.84 5.48 -32.96
N ASP A 165 -11.32 5.26 -34.20
CA ASP A 165 -10.50 5.24 -35.40
C ASP A 165 -11.32 5.74 -36.58
N ALA A 166 -10.76 6.68 -37.35
CA ALA A 166 -11.47 7.28 -38.48
C ALA A 166 -11.80 6.28 -39.61
N ASN A 167 -11.10 5.15 -39.67
CA ASN A 167 -11.30 4.10 -40.68
C ASN A 167 -12.26 2.99 -40.21
N LEU A 168 -12.77 3.06 -38.98
CA LEU A 168 -13.71 2.08 -38.45
C LEU A 168 -15.11 2.70 -38.30
N PRO A 169 -16.17 1.92 -38.61
CA PRO A 169 -17.53 2.42 -38.53
C PRO A 169 -18.07 2.48 -37.10
N ILE A 170 -17.26 2.21 -36.11
CA ILE A 170 -17.66 2.10 -34.72
C ILE A 170 -16.73 2.89 -33.79
N ALA A 171 -17.27 3.29 -32.65
CA ALA A 171 -16.49 3.72 -31.48
C ALA A 171 -16.84 2.83 -30.27
N VAL A 172 -15.88 2.65 -29.37
CA VAL A 172 -16.08 1.84 -28.18
C VAL A 172 -15.72 2.63 -26.94
N LYS A 173 -16.56 2.52 -25.90
CA LYS A 173 -16.29 2.99 -24.55
C LYS A 173 -16.22 1.79 -23.62
N LEU A 174 -15.13 1.64 -22.90
CA LEU A 174 -14.98 0.70 -21.80
C LEU A 174 -15.13 1.46 -20.47
N GLU A 175 -15.96 0.96 -19.56
CA GLU A 175 -15.93 1.29 -18.14
C GLU A 175 -15.45 0.04 -17.39
N ALA A 176 -14.28 0.12 -16.74
CA ALA A 176 -13.72 -0.99 -15.97
C ALA A 176 -13.62 -0.63 -14.49
N PHE A 177 -14.06 -1.52 -13.61
CA PHE A 177 -14.08 -1.30 -12.17
C PHE A 177 -14.23 -2.61 -11.39
N SER A 178 -13.84 -2.59 -10.12
CA SER A 178 -14.34 -3.51 -9.10
C SER A 178 -15.42 -2.79 -8.28
N PRO A 179 -16.44 -3.48 -7.74
CA PRO A 179 -17.40 -2.84 -6.85
C PRO A 179 -16.69 -2.10 -5.72
N PHE A 180 -17.05 -0.82 -5.52
CA PHE A 180 -16.51 0.02 -4.46
C PHE A 180 -17.66 0.85 -3.88
N ILE A 181 -18.12 0.45 -2.72
CA ILE A 181 -19.30 0.99 -2.05
C ILE A 181 -18.89 1.37 -0.64
N PRO A 182 -18.63 2.64 -0.33
CA PRO A 182 -18.29 3.05 1.03
C PRO A 182 -19.28 2.51 2.04
N LEU A 183 -18.79 2.09 3.20
CA LEU A 183 -19.52 1.45 4.30
C LEU A 183 -20.02 0.02 4.01
N ASN A 184 -19.73 -0.53 2.84
CA ASN A 184 -20.02 -1.92 2.49
C ASN A 184 -18.72 -2.64 2.08
N THR A 185 -17.96 -3.10 3.08
CA THR A 185 -16.65 -3.70 2.89
C THR A 185 -16.73 -5.06 2.19
N ASP A 186 -17.79 -5.83 2.42
CA ASP A 186 -17.93 -7.17 1.83
C ASP A 186 -18.12 -7.11 0.31
N ASP A 187 -19.02 -6.26 -0.19
CA ASP A 187 -19.18 -6.06 -1.64
C ASP A 187 -17.95 -5.39 -2.27
N SER A 188 -17.27 -4.51 -1.51
CA SER A 188 -16.05 -3.86 -1.98
C SER A 188 -14.80 -4.76 -1.95
N SER A 189 -14.88 -5.95 -1.30
CA SER A 189 -13.80 -6.95 -1.22
C SER A 189 -13.97 -8.12 -2.21
N LEU A 190 -14.86 -8.01 -3.19
CA LEU A 190 -15.06 -9.06 -4.19
C LEU A 190 -13.82 -9.22 -5.08
N PRO A 191 -13.31 -10.45 -5.29
CA PRO A 191 -12.17 -10.73 -6.17
C PRO A 191 -12.61 -10.69 -7.64
N VAL A 192 -12.89 -9.48 -8.15
CA VAL A 192 -13.54 -9.32 -9.45
C VAL A 192 -13.15 -8.01 -10.12
N THR A 193 -13.09 -8.03 -11.46
CA THR A 193 -13.09 -6.83 -12.30
C THR A 193 -14.23 -6.92 -13.32
N VAL A 194 -15.01 -5.88 -13.40
CA VAL A 194 -16.12 -5.73 -14.36
C VAL A 194 -15.65 -4.89 -15.54
N PHE A 195 -16.01 -5.29 -16.74
CA PHE A 195 -15.77 -4.57 -17.99
C PHE A 195 -17.10 -4.34 -18.71
N GLN A 196 -17.53 -3.08 -18.79
CA GLN A 196 -18.73 -2.68 -19.53
C GLN A 196 -18.30 -2.00 -20.84
N PHE A 197 -18.47 -2.68 -21.96
CA PHE A 197 -18.19 -2.17 -23.29
C PHE A 197 -19.47 -1.62 -23.91
N THR A 198 -19.49 -0.34 -24.23
CA THR A 198 -20.55 0.28 -25.03
C THR A 198 -20.01 0.52 -26.45
N ILE A 199 -20.54 -0.21 -27.42
CA ILE A 199 -20.17 -0.15 -28.83
C ILE A 199 -21.21 0.67 -29.55
N ARG A 200 -20.80 1.74 -30.26
CA ARG A 200 -21.64 2.65 -31.02
C ARG A 200 -21.32 2.57 -32.51
N ASN A 201 -22.35 2.41 -33.34
CA ASN A 201 -22.24 2.54 -34.78
C ASN A 201 -22.19 4.02 -35.17
N LEU A 202 -21.12 4.44 -35.84
CA LEU A 202 -20.91 5.81 -36.34
C LEU A 202 -21.33 5.98 -37.80
N SER A 203 -21.62 4.89 -38.50
CA SER A 203 -21.96 4.89 -39.92
C SER A 203 -23.47 5.07 -40.16
N ALA A 204 -23.83 5.33 -41.39
CA ALA A 204 -25.21 5.39 -41.84
C ALA A 204 -25.83 4.01 -42.17
N ALA A 205 -25.03 2.94 -42.18
CA ALA A 205 -25.47 1.58 -42.48
C ALA A 205 -25.51 0.74 -41.19
N THR A 206 -26.22 -0.37 -41.22
CA THR A 206 -26.17 -1.36 -40.13
C THR A 206 -24.78 -1.99 -40.06
N VAL A 207 -24.21 -2.15 -38.89
CA VAL A 207 -22.92 -2.80 -38.61
C VAL A 207 -23.15 -4.07 -37.81
N GLU A 208 -22.58 -5.16 -38.30
CA GLU A 208 -22.47 -6.43 -37.55
C GLU A 208 -21.05 -6.55 -36.98
N THR A 209 -20.94 -6.95 -35.73
CA THR A 209 -19.65 -7.14 -35.04
C THR A 209 -19.77 -8.18 -33.96
N THR A 210 -18.68 -8.88 -33.66
CA THR A 210 -18.56 -9.77 -32.49
C THR A 210 -17.57 -9.17 -31.50
N LEU A 211 -17.99 -8.91 -30.27
CA LEU A 211 -17.07 -8.59 -29.16
C LEU A 211 -16.60 -9.89 -28.52
N THR A 212 -15.31 -10.15 -28.54
CA THR A 212 -14.69 -11.36 -28.00
C THR A 212 -13.79 -11.01 -26.81
N GLY A 213 -13.98 -11.74 -25.71
CA GLY A 213 -13.07 -11.77 -24.56
C GLY A 213 -12.27 -13.05 -24.54
N GLU A 214 -10.97 -12.96 -24.32
CA GLU A 214 -10.01 -14.07 -24.28
C GLU A 214 -9.33 -14.11 -22.92
N LEU A 215 -9.16 -15.32 -22.35
CA LEU A 215 -8.46 -15.57 -21.09
C LEU A 215 -7.60 -16.83 -21.17
N GLU A 216 -6.33 -16.71 -20.84
CA GLU A 216 -5.43 -17.83 -20.56
C GLU A 216 -5.67 -18.33 -19.13
N ASN A 217 -5.73 -19.65 -18.97
CA ASN A 217 -5.86 -20.29 -17.67
C ASN A 217 -4.62 -20.00 -16.81
N GLY A 218 -4.81 -19.27 -15.69
CA GLY A 218 -3.77 -18.87 -14.75
C GLY A 218 -3.63 -19.77 -13.52
N ALA A 219 -4.37 -20.88 -13.43
CA ALA A 219 -4.25 -21.79 -12.30
C ALA A 219 -2.84 -22.42 -12.25
N CYS A 220 -2.26 -22.48 -11.05
CA CYS A 220 -0.89 -22.96 -10.81
C CYS A 220 0.20 -22.30 -11.68
N LEU A 221 0.03 -21.03 -12.04
CA LEU A 221 0.86 -20.30 -12.99
C LEU A 221 2.36 -20.30 -12.63
N TYR A 222 2.68 -20.23 -11.35
CA TYR A 222 4.05 -20.16 -10.82
C TYR A 222 4.60 -21.53 -10.38
N HIS A 223 3.77 -22.57 -10.39
CA HIS A 223 4.15 -23.92 -9.96
C HIS A 223 3.98 -24.98 -11.08
N ARG A 224 4.03 -24.55 -12.36
CA ARG A 224 3.92 -25.41 -13.51
C ARG A 224 5.20 -26.18 -13.86
N ASN A 225 6.21 -26.13 -13.00
CA ASN A 225 7.42 -26.96 -13.11
C ASN A 225 7.23 -28.39 -12.57
N ARG A 226 5.97 -28.81 -12.38
CA ARG A 226 5.52 -30.15 -11.97
C ARG A 226 4.55 -30.72 -13.00
N SER A 227 4.22 -32.01 -12.92
CA SER A 227 3.15 -32.60 -13.72
C SER A 227 1.78 -32.10 -13.25
N GLY A 228 0.92 -31.82 -14.19
CA GLY A 228 -0.45 -31.35 -13.95
C GLY A 228 -1.16 -31.03 -15.26
N VAL A 229 -2.47 -30.90 -15.16
CA VAL A 229 -3.35 -30.64 -16.31
C VAL A 229 -4.16 -29.38 -16.02
N LEU A 230 -4.09 -28.40 -16.91
CA LEU A 230 -4.99 -27.26 -16.96
C LEU A 230 -6.35 -27.70 -17.48
N LYS A 231 -7.42 -27.19 -16.93
CA LYS A 231 -8.79 -27.49 -17.36
C LYS A 231 -9.54 -26.18 -17.63
N ASN A 232 -10.18 -26.14 -18.79
CA ASN A 232 -11.16 -25.14 -19.14
C ASN A 232 -12.54 -25.80 -19.26
N SER A 233 -13.54 -25.20 -18.66
CA SER A 233 -14.94 -25.59 -18.82
C SER A 233 -15.80 -24.38 -19.13
N PHE A 234 -16.82 -24.58 -19.98
CA PHE A 234 -17.80 -23.55 -20.28
C PHE A 234 -19.10 -23.86 -19.54
N VAL A 235 -19.49 -22.93 -18.67
CA VAL A 235 -20.68 -23.06 -17.83
C VAL A 235 -21.70 -22.02 -18.27
N MET A 236 -22.89 -22.49 -18.62
CA MET A 236 -24.02 -21.63 -19.00
C MET A 236 -25.08 -21.68 -17.91
N THR A 237 -25.56 -20.51 -17.50
CA THR A 237 -26.70 -20.32 -16.59
C THR A 237 -27.77 -19.47 -17.28
N GLN A 238 -28.88 -19.18 -16.62
CA GLN A 238 -29.91 -18.27 -17.17
C GLN A 238 -29.43 -16.83 -17.37
N SER A 239 -28.35 -16.43 -16.70
CA SER A 239 -27.88 -15.04 -16.67
C SER A 239 -26.44 -14.86 -17.10
N THR A 240 -25.69 -15.93 -17.32
CA THR A 240 -24.27 -15.86 -17.66
C THR A 240 -23.81 -17.01 -18.52
N THR A 241 -22.86 -16.73 -19.41
CA THR A 241 -21.98 -17.74 -20.01
C THR A 241 -20.57 -17.49 -19.50
N MET A 242 -19.88 -18.48 -18.93
CA MET A 242 -18.56 -18.31 -18.37
C MET A 242 -17.57 -19.38 -18.84
N LEU A 243 -16.34 -18.96 -19.09
CA LEU A 243 -15.15 -19.80 -19.16
C LEU A 243 -14.59 -19.94 -17.75
N LEU A 244 -14.56 -21.15 -17.21
CA LEU A 244 -13.97 -21.46 -15.91
C LEU A 244 -12.62 -22.17 -16.12
N CYS A 245 -11.57 -21.59 -15.54
CA CYS A 245 -10.20 -22.06 -15.57
C CYS A 245 -9.83 -22.69 -14.22
N SER A 246 -9.28 -23.90 -14.25
CA SER A 246 -8.80 -24.64 -13.07
C SER A 246 -7.59 -25.51 -13.41
N ALA A 247 -7.06 -26.21 -12.42
CA ALA A 247 -5.99 -27.19 -12.61
C ALA A 247 -6.26 -28.45 -11.78
N GLU A 248 -5.78 -29.56 -12.29
CA GLU A 248 -5.86 -30.88 -11.65
C GLU A 248 -4.49 -31.54 -11.66
N ALA A 249 -4.20 -32.36 -10.65
CA ALA A 249 -3.06 -33.24 -10.68
C ALA A 249 -3.21 -34.24 -11.85
N GLU A 250 -2.14 -34.52 -12.56
CA GLU A 250 -2.16 -35.56 -13.56
C GLU A 250 -2.45 -36.89 -12.84
N ASN A 251 -3.54 -37.56 -13.27
CA ASN A 251 -3.89 -38.87 -12.74
C ASN A 251 -2.90 -39.92 -13.30
N ASP A 252 -1.83 -40.11 -12.59
CA ASP A 252 -0.83 -41.15 -12.88
C ASP A 252 -1.30 -42.57 -12.52
N ALA A 253 -2.55 -42.91 -12.85
CA ALA A 253 -3.07 -44.28 -12.64
C ALA A 253 -2.26 -45.37 -13.34
N ASN A 254 -1.39 -45.00 -14.27
CA ASN A 254 -0.55 -45.93 -15.06
C ASN A 254 0.96 -45.74 -14.87
N ARG A 255 1.41 -44.79 -14.05
CA ARG A 255 2.83 -44.56 -13.75
C ARG A 255 3.11 -45.11 -12.35
N MET A 256 3.55 -46.37 -12.28
CA MET A 256 4.15 -46.86 -11.04
C MET A 256 5.43 -46.05 -10.82
N ALA A 257 5.34 -44.99 -10.04
CA ALA A 257 6.50 -44.20 -9.61
C ALA A 257 7.50 -45.17 -8.97
N ARG A 258 8.72 -45.21 -9.47
CA ARG A 258 9.79 -46.01 -8.85
C ARG A 258 10.07 -45.37 -7.49
N PRO A 259 10.29 -46.17 -6.45
CA PRO A 259 10.59 -45.64 -5.14
C PRO A 259 11.80 -44.70 -5.16
N ASP A 260 11.73 -43.63 -4.40
CA ASP A 260 12.86 -42.73 -4.20
C ASP A 260 14.07 -43.48 -3.64
N ILE A 261 15.25 -43.05 -4.07
CA ILE A 261 16.52 -43.57 -3.55
C ILE A 261 17.13 -42.48 -2.69
N ILE A 262 17.13 -42.66 -1.35
CA ILE A 262 17.88 -41.79 -0.47
C ILE A 262 19.36 -42.08 -0.73
N PHE A 263 20.03 -41.12 -1.40
CA PHE A 263 21.44 -41.23 -1.70
C PHE A 263 22.29 -40.87 -0.48
N GLU A 264 21.88 -39.83 0.25
CA GLU A 264 22.56 -39.38 1.46
C GLU A 264 21.57 -38.61 2.38
N ASP A 265 21.54 -39.01 3.67
CA ASP A 265 20.71 -38.36 4.70
C ASP A 265 21.56 -37.76 5.84
N TRP A 266 22.87 -37.88 5.74
CA TRP A 266 23.88 -37.39 6.68
C TRP A 266 23.77 -37.92 8.13
N ASN A 267 23.01 -38.96 8.37
CA ASN A 267 22.79 -39.50 9.70
C ASN A 267 23.98 -40.30 10.27
N HIS A 268 25.18 -40.06 9.75
CA HIS A 268 26.46 -40.67 10.17
C HIS A 268 27.30 -39.67 10.94
N GLU A 269 28.28 -40.18 11.70
CA GLU A 269 29.22 -39.31 12.44
C GLU A 269 30.45 -38.91 11.60
N ASN A 270 30.67 -39.57 10.52
CA ASN A 270 31.74 -39.31 9.56
C ASN A 270 31.18 -39.27 8.12
N TYR A 271 32.01 -38.88 7.17
CA TYR A 271 31.65 -38.84 5.73
C TYR A 271 31.77 -40.23 5.07
N SER A 272 31.08 -41.26 5.61
CA SER A 272 31.08 -42.62 5.01
C SER A 272 30.58 -42.55 3.56
N GLY A 273 31.35 -43.12 2.63
CA GLY A 273 31.03 -43.09 1.19
C GLY A 273 31.41 -41.80 0.47
N TRP A 274 32.08 -40.89 1.15
CA TRP A 274 32.59 -39.63 0.58
C TRP A 274 34.10 -39.51 0.86
N THR A 275 34.83 -38.97 -0.10
CA THR A 275 36.25 -38.58 0.06
C THR A 275 36.31 -37.11 0.45
N VAL A 276 37.05 -36.82 1.54
CA VAL A 276 37.19 -35.46 2.07
C VAL A 276 38.54 -34.89 1.67
N ALA A 277 38.57 -33.67 1.15
CA ALA A 277 39.78 -32.92 0.86
C ALA A 277 39.64 -31.48 1.39
N GLY A 278 40.76 -30.91 1.89
CA GLY A 278 40.80 -29.57 2.48
C GLY A 278 40.34 -29.51 3.93
N ALA A 279 40.11 -28.28 4.45
CA ALA A 279 39.89 -28.00 5.86
C ALA A 279 38.47 -27.58 6.24
N ALA A 280 37.60 -27.30 5.24
CA ALA A 280 36.28 -26.73 5.49
C ALA A 280 35.27 -27.73 6.11
N PHE A 281 35.35 -29.00 5.75
CA PHE A 281 34.27 -29.95 6.06
C PHE A 281 34.51 -30.77 7.38
N GLY A 282 35.67 -30.63 8.01
CA GLY A 282 35.97 -31.37 9.25
C GLY A 282 35.92 -32.88 9.06
N SER A 283 35.56 -33.61 10.11
CA SER A 283 35.57 -35.10 10.15
C SER A 283 34.23 -35.76 9.81
N GLY A 284 33.15 -34.99 9.73
CA GLY A 284 31.80 -35.53 9.46
C GLY A 284 30.71 -34.48 9.49
N PRO A 285 29.46 -34.86 9.09
CA PRO A 285 28.31 -33.98 9.11
C PRO A 285 28.00 -33.49 10.54
N ILE A 286 27.64 -32.22 10.68
CA ILE A 286 27.36 -31.59 11.96
C ILE A 286 25.89 -31.75 12.36
N LYS A 287 25.60 -31.95 13.65
CA LYS A 287 24.25 -31.85 14.20
C LYS A 287 23.75 -30.40 14.10
N LYS A 288 22.53 -30.18 13.67
CA LYS A 288 21.95 -28.84 13.61
C LYS A 288 22.01 -28.07 14.94
N SER A 289 21.82 -28.80 16.05
CA SER A 289 21.96 -28.26 17.41
C SER A 289 23.37 -27.81 17.82
N ALA A 290 24.39 -28.19 17.05
CA ALA A 290 25.78 -27.79 17.26
C ALA A 290 26.27 -26.71 16.32
N ILE A 291 25.43 -26.27 15.38
CA ILE A 291 25.73 -25.15 14.50
C ILE A 291 25.67 -23.83 15.29
N PRO A 292 26.63 -22.93 15.10
CA PRO A 292 26.65 -21.65 15.79
C PRO A 292 25.35 -20.88 15.62
N SER A 293 24.80 -20.34 16.73
CA SER A 293 23.49 -19.66 16.74
C SER A 293 23.38 -18.43 15.80
N TYR A 294 24.49 -17.80 15.47
CA TYR A 294 24.51 -16.69 14.53
C TYR A 294 24.20 -17.07 13.07
N GLN A 295 24.27 -18.38 12.72
CA GLN A 295 23.83 -18.87 11.41
C GLN A 295 22.32 -19.06 11.33
N GLY A 296 21.59 -18.91 12.41
CA GLY A 296 20.14 -19.09 12.47
C GLY A 296 19.69 -20.54 12.29
N ASP A 297 18.42 -20.74 11.92
CA ASP A 297 17.90 -22.05 11.53
C ASP A 297 18.32 -22.35 10.08
N VAL A 298 19.24 -23.29 9.93
CA VAL A 298 19.75 -23.67 8.60
C VAL A 298 18.76 -24.51 7.79
N GLY A 299 17.60 -24.84 8.32
CA GLY A 299 16.58 -25.63 7.61
C GLY A 299 17.00 -27.05 7.26
N GLY A 300 16.46 -27.60 6.16
CA GLY A 300 16.64 -29.00 5.76
C GLY A 300 15.78 -29.97 6.58
N ASP A 301 15.67 -31.22 6.14
CA ASP A 301 14.77 -32.25 6.67
C ASP A 301 15.46 -33.34 7.50
N THR A 302 16.75 -33.16 7.83
CA THR A 302 17.56 -34.13 8.57
C THR A 302 18.12 -33.54 9.85
N ALA A 303 18.51 -34.40 10.83
CA ALA A 303 19.08 -33.96 12.11
C ALA A 303 20.53 -33.49 11.98
N ARG A 304 21.26 -33.98 10.98
CA ARG A 304 22.65 -33.60 10.65
C ARG A 304 22.69 -33.07 9.22
N VAL A 305 23.65 -32.22 8.94
CA VAL A 305 23.88 -31.60 7.62
C VAL A 305 25.38 -31.44 7.38
N VAL A 306 25.76 -31.29 6.13
CA VAL A 306 27.05 -30.68 5.78
C VAL A 306 26.96 -29.19 6.03
N ASN A 307 27.95 -28.58 6.64
CA ASN A 307 28.06 -27.13 6.83
C ASN A 307 29.55 -26.78 6.94
N SER A 308 30.12 -26.31 5.83
CA SER A 308 31.56 -26.05 5.74
C SER A 308 32.05 -25.00 6.74
N HIS A 309 31.21 -23.96 7.00
CA HIS A 309 31.51 -22.94 8.01
C HIS A 309 31.54 -23.51 9.45
N ALA A 310 30.51 -24.27 9.82
CA ALA A 310 30.41 -24.76 11.19
C ALA A 310 31.47 -25.81 11.52
N THR A 311 31.93 -26.59 10.54
CA THR A 311 32.93 -27.63 10.67
C THR A 311 34.35 -27.15 10.40
N ALA A 312 34.55 -25.98 9.83
CA ALA A 312 35.88 -25.40 9.58
C ALA A 312 36.63 -25.13 10.89
N THR A 313 37.94 -25.24 10.82
CA THR A 313 38.85 -24.89 11.91
C THR A 313 39.02 -23.37 12.00
N GLY A 314 39.06 -22.83 13.22
CA GLY A 314 39.22 -21.41 13.50
C GLY A 314 38.15 -20.88 14.45
N GLU A 315 38.41 -19.76 15.10
CA GLU A 315 37.50 -19.18 16.10
C GLU A 315 36.70 -17.98 15.54
N SER A 316 37.22 -17.28 14.53
CA SER A 316 36.50 -16.13 13.92
C SER A 316 35.67 -16.53 12.70
N ILE A 317 34.64 -15.74 12.40
CA ILE A 317 33.78 -15.94 11.24
C ILE A 317 34.62 -15.86 9.94
N GLU A 318 35.56 -14.92 9.87
CA GLU A 318 36.43 -14.72 8.71
C GLU A 318 37.33 -15.92 8.44
N LEU A 319 37.87 -16.54 9.49
CA LEU A 319 38.70 -17.76 9.35
C LEU A 319 37.88 -18.97 8.90
N LYS A 320 36.65 -19.06 9.36
CA LYS A 320 35.72 -20.14 8.95
C LYS A 320 35.25 -19.96 7.51
N ASP A 321 34.94 -18.73 7.08
CA ASP A 321 34.57 -18.40 5.71
C ASP A 321 35.76 -18.46 4.74
N ALA A 322 36.99 -18.45 5.25
CA ALA A 322 38.21 -18.59 4.44
C ALA A 322 38.69 -20.06 4.29
N ALA A 323 38.04 -20.98 4.99
CA ALA A 323 38.40 -22.38 4.91
C ALA A 323 37.86 -23.02 3.62
N THR A 324 38.71 -23.72 2.88
CA THR A 324 38.34 -24.38 1.64
C THR A 324 38.38 -25.88 1.72
N GLY A 325 37.60 -26.55 0.89
CA GLY A 325 37.54 -27.99 0.86
C GLY A 325 36.61 -28.59 -0.18
N LYS A 326 36.62 -29.92 -0.24
CA LYS A 326 35.79 -30.65 -1.20
C LYS A 326 35.36 -31.98 -0.62
N LEU A 327 34.12 -32.37 -0.83
CA LEU A 327 33.62 -33.72 -0.60
C LEU A 327 33.28 -34.35 -1.96
N ILE A 328 33.76 -35.57 -2.20
CA ILE A 328 33.49 -36.32 -3.43
C ILE A 328 32.72 -37.58 -3.04
N SER A 329 31.54 -37.81 -3.61
CA SER A 329 30.72 -38.98 -3.31
C SER A 329 31.29 -40.28 -3.93
N ARG A 330 30.78 -41.38 -3.47
CA ARG A 330 30.87 -42.65 -4.23
C ARG A 330 30.24 -42.51 -5.62
N ASP A 331 30.74 -43.27 -6.56
CA ASP A 331 30.16 -43.39 -7.87
C ASP A 331 28.77 -44.05 -7.84
N PHE A 332 27.86 -43.61 -8.71
CA PHE A 332 26.52 -44.19 -8.86
C PHE A 332 26.11 -44.20 -10.36
N LEU A 333 25.11 -45.00 -10.69
CA LEU A 333 24.44 -44.93 -11.97
C LEU A 333 23.23 -44.00 -11.87
N ILE A 334 23.02 -43.18 -12.87
CA ILE A 334 21.83 -42.30 -12.92
C ILE A 334 20.62 -43.17 -13.33
N GLU A 335 19.79 -43.50 -12.35
CA GLU A 335 18.62 -44.36 -12.50
C GLU A 335 17.29 -43.64 -12.32
N ARG A 336 17.30 -42.35 -11.97
CA ARG A 336 16.13 -41.51 -11.79
C ARG A 336 16.21 -40.23 -12.60
N ASN A 337 15.09 -39.58 -12.80
CA ASN A 337 15.02 -38.39 -13.65
C ASN A 337 15.59 -37.15 -12.95
N PHE A 338 15.56 -37.13 -11.62
CA PHE A 338 15.99 -35.97 -10.81
C PHE A 338 16.87 -36.39 -9.63
N ILE A 339 17.77 -35.48 -9.25
CA ILE A 339 18.50 -35.51 -7.98
C ILE A 339 18.04 -34.30 -7.19
N THR A 340 17.28 -34.48 -6.12
CA THR A 340 16.86 -33.42 -5.21
C THR A 340 17.80 -33.29 -4.03
N PHE A 341 18.04 -32.07 -3.55
CA PHE A 341 18.94 -31.82 -2.42
C PHE A 341 18.60 -30.48 -1.75
N TRP A 342 18.84 -30.43 -0.44
CA TRP A 342 18.76 -29.15 0.29
C TRP A 342 20.12 -28.46 0.22
N ILE A 343 20.15 -27.15 -0.08
CA ILE A 343 21.38 -26.35 -0.18
C ILE A 343 21.19 -24.93 0.33
N GLY A 344 22.17 -24.45 1.13
CA GLY A 344 22.27 -23.08 1.64
C GLY A 344 23.72 -22.60 1.63
N GLY A 345 23.97 -21.44 2.23
CA GLY A 345 25.27 -20.80 2.22
C GLY A 345 25.47 -19.79 1.08
N GLY A 346 26.70 -19.56 0.70
CA GLY A 346 27.06 -18.54 -0.28
C GLY A 346 26.62 -18.84 -1.70
N LYS A 347 26.45 -17.79 -2.48
CA LYS A 347 26.22 -17.87 -3.92
C LYS A 347 27.56 -17.91 -4.65
N ALA A 348 27.73 -18.85 -5.58
CA ALA A 348 28.92 -18.89 -6.44
C ALA A 348 29.10 -17.60 -7.22
N LYS A 349 30.29 -16.97 -7.13
CA LYS A 349 30.63 -15.70 -7.76
C LYS A 349 31.92 -15.83 -8.58
N GLY A 350 31.94 -15.23 -9.77
CA GLY A 350 33.14 -15.26 -10.63
C GLY A 350 33.54 -16.68 -11.00
N ASN A 351 34.79 -17.05 -10.77
CA ASN A 351 35.35 -18.36 -11.08
C ASN A 351 35.34 -19.31 -9.85
N SER A 352 34.79 -18.89 -8.69
CA SER A 352 34.74 -19.75 -7.53
C SER A 352 33.73 -20.89 -7.71
N GLN A 353 34.16 -22.08 -7.32
CA GLN A 353 33.29 -23.24 -7.26
C GLN A 353 32.75 -23.37 -5.82
N LEU A 354 31.51 -22.98 -5.60
CA LEU A 354 30.86 -23.03 -4.29
C LEU A 354 29.49 -23.68 -4.46
N GLY A 355 29.29 -24.85 -3.81
CA GLY A 355 27.99 -25.53 -3.89
C GLY A 355 28.09 -27.02 -4.15
N LEU A 356 27.03 -27.59 -4.76
CA LEU A 356 26.91 -28.98 -5.17
C LEU A 356 27.04 -29.09 -6.68
N SER A 357 27.85 -30.02 -7.15
CA SER A 357 28.06 -30.30 -8.59
C SER A 357 27.80 -31.76 -8.90
N LEU A 358 27.22 -32.03 -10.08
CA LEU A 358 27.12 -33.38 -10.68
C LEU A 358 28.21 -33.55 -11.72
N VAL A 359 29.02 -34.58 -11.55
CA VAL A 359 30.09 -34.95 -12.49
C VAL A 359 29.73 -36.22 -13.23
N VAL A 360 29.71 -36.17 -14.55
CA VAL A 360 29.45 -37.30 -15.46
C VAL A 360 30.61 -37.42 -16.43
N ASP A 361 31.16 -38.63 -16.59
CA ASP A 361 32.31 -38.88 -17.49
C ASP A 361 33.50 -37.93 -17.20
N GLY A 362 33.73 -37.58 -15.88
CA GLY A 362 34.82 -36.71 -15.45
C GLY A 362 34.60 -35.20 -15.74
N LYS A 363 33.41 -34.78 -16.17
CA LYS A 363 33.05 -33.39 -16.43
C LYS A 363 31.88 -32.93 -15.53
N THR A 364 31.98 -31.76 -14.93
CA THR A 364 30.84 -31.15 -14.26
C THR A 364 29.78 -30.76 -15.29
N VAL A 365 28.60 -31.37 -15.21
CA VAL A 365 27.48 -31.17 -16.13
C VAL A 365 26.40 -30.27 -15.53
N LEU A 366 26.22 -30.31 -14.21
CA LEU A 366 25.25 -29.47 -13.47
C LEU A 366 25.89 -28.99 -12.17
N ALA A 367 25.56 -27.78 -11.74
CA ALA A 367 26.03 -27.20 -10.49
C ALA A 367 24.93 -26.30 -9.86
N ALA A 368 24.88 -26.28 -8.54
CA ALA A 368 23.99 -25.44 -7.75
C ALA A 368 24.71 -24.85 -6.54
N SER A 369 24.35 -23.64 -6.12
CA SER A 369 24.92 -22.98 -4.94
C SER A 369 23.83 -22.42 -4.03
N GLY A 370 24.20 -22.00 -2.82
CA GLY A 370 23.35 -21.21 -1.93
C GLY A 370 22.99 -19.85 -2.54
N LYS A 371 22.31 -19.01 -1.77
CA LYS A 371 21.78 -17.70 -2.19
C LYS A 371 22.25 -16.56 -1.28
N ASP A 372 23.44 -16.68 -0.67
CA ASP A 372 23.92 -15.83 0.42
C ASP A 372 22.94 -15.87 1.64
N ASP A 373 22.46 -17.10 1.95
CA ASP A 373 21.56 -17.39 3.06
C ASP A 373 21.93 -18.76 3.64
N ASN A 374 22.07 -18.87 4.96
CA ASN A 374 22.37 -20.14 5.61
C ASN A 374 21.15 -21.08 5.63
N ALA A 375 19.93 -20.56 5.53
CA ALA A 375 18.72 -21.37 5.44
C ALA A 375 18.71 -22.13 4.10
N MET A 376 18.79 -23.46 4.18
CA MET A 376 18.77 -24.31 3.00
C MET A 376 17.41 -24.28 2.29
N SER A 377 17.44 -24.23 0.98
CA SER A 377 16.28 -24.42 0.11
C SER A 377 16.39 -25.73 -0.67
N LEU A 378 15.26 -26.40 -0.90
CA LEU A 378 15.23 -27.58 -1.74
C LEU A 378 15.49 -27.16 -3.20
N GLN A 379 16.50 -27.80 -3.81
CA GLN A 379 16.83 -27.64 -5.23
C GLN A 379 16.93 -29.01 -5.89
N TYR A 380 17.08 -29.04 -7.20
CA TYR A 380 17.19 -30.28 -7.97
C TYR A 380 18.08 -30.12 -9.18
N PHE A 381 18.63 -31.26 -9.63
CA PHE A 381 19.22 -31.44 -10.95
C PHE A 381 18.29 -32.31 -11.80
N GLU A 382 17.96 -31.88 -13.01
CA GLU A 382 17.32 -32.70 -14.03
C GLU A 382 18.39 -33.55 -14.72
N VAL A 383 18.32 -34.86 -14.53
CA VAL A 383 19.38 -35.76 -14.91
C VAL A 383 18.91 -36.82 -15.92
N ALA A 384 17.67 -36.77 -16.39
CA ALA A 384 17.10 -37.73 -17.35
C ALA A 384 17.94 -37.88 -18.63
N ALA A 385 18.57 -36.79 -19.09
CA ALA A 385 19.47 -36.79 -20.27
C ALA A 385 20.75 -37.64 -20.05
N TYR A 386 21.09 -37.97 -18.82
CA TYR A 386 22.26 -38.74 -18.43
C TYR A 386 21.89 -40.12 -17.91
N ALA A 387 20.66 -40.59 -18.08
CA ALA A 387 20.21 -41.90 -17.64
C ALA A 387 21.14 -43.01 -18.05
N GLY A 388 21.47 -43.92 -17.10
CA GLY A 388 22.36 -45.04 -17.29
C GLY A 388 23.86 -44.70 -17.27
N LYS A 389 24.24 -43.40 -17.20
CA LYS A 389 25.65 -43.02 -17.09
C LYS A 389 26.15 -43.14 -15.66
N LYS A 390 27.46 -43.37 -15.51
CA LYS A 390 28.16 -43.36 -14.21
C LYS A 390 28.46 -41.91 -13.83
N ALA A 391 28.17 -41.54 -12.61
CA ALA A 391 28.30 -40.19 -12.10
C ALA A 391 28.76 -40.20 -10.64
N HIS A 392 29.21 -39.03 -10.15
CA HIS A 392 29.37 -38.74 -8.72
C HIS A 392 28.98 -37.29 -8.41
N LEU A 393 28.74 -36.98 -7.14
CA LEU A 393 28.48 -35.66 -6.64
C LEU A 393 29.72 -35.06 -5.98
N GLU A 394 29.92 -33.76 -6.12
CA GLU A 394 30.97 -33.00 -5.47
C GLU A 394 30.34 -31.82 -4.70
N ILE A 395 30.63 -31.73 -3.37
CA ILE A 395 30.30 -30.52 -2.59
C ILE A 395 31.60 -29.74 -2.48
N ILE A 396 31.60 -28.53 -3.00
CA ILE A 396 32.83 -27.73 -3.12
C ILE A 396 32.66 -26.43 -2.36
N ASP A 397 33.68 -26.08 -1.60
CA ASP A 397 33.87 -24.80 -0.98
C ASP A 397 35.26 -24.30 -1.31
N ASP A 398 35.41 -23.46 -2.33
CA ASP A 398 36.65 -22.81 -2.70
C ASP A 398 36.60 -21.27 -2.54
N ALA A 399 35.58 -20.76 -1.90
CA ALA A 399 35.40 -19.34 -1.66
C ALA A 399 36.07 -18.93 -0.32
N THR A 400 36.79 -17.80 -0.33
CA THR A 400 37.59 -17.33 0.83
C THR A 400 37.14 -16.00 1.42
N GLY A 401 35.94 -15.54 1.09
CA GLY A 401 35.43 -14.24 1.54
C GLY A 401 34.08 -14.35 2.23
N THR A 402 33.45 -13.23 2.47
CA THR A 402 32.09 -13.17 3.03
C THR A 402 31.15 -14.10 2.29
N TRP A 403 30.44 -14.96 3.00
CA TRP A 403 29.64 -16.07 2.45
C TRP A 403 30.48 -17.18 1.78
N GLY A 404 31.76 -17.34 2.14
CA GLY A 404 32.57 -18.48 1.76
C GLY A 404 32.15 -19.74 2.55
N ASN A 405 30.93 -20.22 2.30
CA ASN A 405 30.44 -21.42 2.95
C ASN A 405 29.37 -22.13 2.13
N VAL A 406 29.22 -23.43 2.35
CA VAL A 406 28.15 -24.25 1.77
C VAL A 406 27.53 -25.17 2.82
N GLY A 407 26.19 -25.18 2.86
CA GLY A 407 25.39 -26.14 3.60
C GLY A 407 24.67 -27.09 2.67
N VAL A 408 24.72 -28.40 2.92
CA VAL A 408 23.98 -29.40 2.12
C VAL A 408 23.26 -30.37 3.06
N GLY A 409 21.94 -30.46 2.85
CA GLY A 409 21.08 -31.44 3.51
C GLY A 409 20.86 -32.70 2.67
N LYS A 410 19.78 -33.43 2.95
CA LYS A 410 19.45 -34.72 2.33
C LYS A 410 19.50 -34.64 0.79
N ILE A 411 20.04 -35.71 0.20
CA ILE A 411 20.12 -35.93 -1.23
C ILE A 411 19.28 -37.14 -1.60
N THR A 412 18.35 -37.00 -2.51
CA THR A 412 17.43 -38.07 -2.93
C THR A 412 17.38 -38.14 -4.46
N PHE A 413 17.44 -39.35 -5.02
CA PHE A 413 17.19 -39.59 -6.42
C PHE A 413 15.73 -39.98 -6.61
N THR A 414 15.02 -39.27 -7.47
CA THR A 414 13.58 -39.40 -7.64
C THR A 414 13.17 -39.26 -9.13
N ASP A 415 12.06 -39.82 -9.46
CA ASP A 415 11.48 -39.62 -10.81
C ASP A 415 10.61 -38.36 -10.88
N GLU A 416 10.34 -37.72 -9.72
CA GLU A 416 9.56 -36.51 -9.62
C GLU A 416 10.20 -35.56 -8.59
N HIS A 417 10.35 -34.29 -8.94
CA HIS A 417 10.79 -33.27 -8.01
C HIS A 417 9.60 -32.40 -7.60
N GLY A 418 9.56 -32.02 -6.34
CA GLY A 418 8.50 -31.13 -5.82
C GLY A 418 7.27 -31.86 -5.26
N LYS A 419 7.36 -33.15 -4.94
CA LYS A 419 6.27 -33.94 -4.31
C LYS A 419 5.92 -33.58 -2.87
N THR A 420 6.56 -32.58 -2.23
CA THR A 420 6.37 -32.29 -0.81
C THR A 420 5.12 -31.49 -0.50
N GLU A 421 4.50 -30.85 -1.49
CA GLU A 421 3.26 -30.08 -1.28
C GLU A 421 2.16 -30.53 -2.24
N LEU A 422 1.00 -30.90 -1.69
CA LEU A 422 -0.18 -31.21 -2.48
C LEU A 422 -0.54 -30.04 -3.37
N MET A 423 -0.98 -30.30 -4.61
CA MET A 423 -1.33 -29.23 -5.57
C MET A 423 -2.37 -28.29 -4.97
N GLU A 424 -3.34 -28.82 -4.25
CA GLU A 424 -4.43 -28.08 -3.61
C GLU A 424 -3.95 -27.10 -2.52
N LYS A 425 -2.71 -27.21 -2.05
CA LYS A 425 -2.09 -26.31 -1.05
C LYS A 425 -1.21 -25.23 -1.65
N LEU A 426 -0.92 -25.33 -2.95
CA LEU A 426 -0.10 -24.31 -3.63
C LEU A 426 -0.76 -22.93 -3.53
N SER A 427 0.04 -21.91 -3.36
CA SER A 427 -0.44 -20.51 -3.22
C SER A 427 -1.30 -20.07 -4.41
N ASP A 428 -0.94 -20.49 -5.63
CA ASP A 428 -1.62 -20.19 -6.89
C ASP A 428 -2.53 -21.32 -7.39
N PHE A 429 -2.85 -22.30 -6.53
CA PHE A 429 -3.93 -23.25 -6.79
C PHE A 429 -5.27 -22.59 -6.52
N GLY A 430 -6.18 -22.66 -7.51
CA GLY A 430 -7.48 -22.03 -7.41
C GLY A 430 -8.18 -22.02 -8.75
N THR A 431 -9.10 -21.09 -8.93
CA THR A 431 -9.90 -20.94 -10.14
C THR A 431 -9.93 -19.49 -10.62
N MET A 432 -10.05 -19.32 -11.94
CA MET A 432 -10.37 -18.04 -12.57
C MET A 432 -11.60 -18.20 -13.45
N ALA A 433 -12.31 -17.13 -13.71
CA ALA A 433 -13.43 -17.13 -14.65
C ALA A 433 -13.46 -15.84 -15.45
N LEU A 434 -13.65 -15.97 -16.77
CA LEU A 434 -14.12 -14.89 -17.62
C LEU A 434 -15.58 -15.17 -17.94
N ALA A 435 -16.48 -14.26 -17.58
CA ALA A 435 -17.91 -14.43 -17.79
C ALA A 435 -18.48 -13.30 -18.63
N LEU A 436 -19.41 -13.63 -19.50
CA LEU A 436 -20.33 -12.70 -20.16
C LEU A 436 -21.66 -12.67 -19.37
N LEU A 437 -22.11 -11.51 -18.99
CA LEU A 437 -23.46 -11.35 -18.42
C LEU A 437 -24.47 -11.45 -19.56
N GLY A 438 -25.15 -12.60 -19.63
CA GLY A 438 -26.02 -13.04 -20.72
C GLY A 438 -25.43 -14.22 -21.49
N ASP A 439 -26.04 -14.52 -22.64
CA ASP A 439 -25.65 -15.64 -23.49
C ASP A 439 -24.48 -15.24 -24.42
N ALA A 440 -23.48 -16.09 -24.50
CA ALA A 440 -22.46 -16.00 -25.54
C ALA A 440 -22.98 -16.61 -26.86
N ASP A 441 -22.68 -15.96 -27.97
CA ASP A 441 -23.02 -16.47 -29.32
C ASP A 441 -21.88 -17.34 -29.87
N GLU A 442 -20.66 -17.16 -29.37
CA GLU A 442 -19.47 -17.90 -29.77
C GLU A 442 -18.68 -18.33 -28.52
N ILE A 443 -18.24 -19.59 -28.55
CA ILE A 443 -17.43 -20.19 -27.49
C ILE A 443 -16.33 -21.00 -28.18
N SER A 444 -15.06 -20.77 -27.82
CA SER A 444 -13.93 -21.48 -28.39
C SER A 444 -12.82 -21.73 -27.37
N GLY A 445 -12.04 -22.77 -27.58
CA GLY A 445 -10.85 -23.15 -26.85
C GLY A 445 -10.84 -24.64 -26.48
N ASP A 446 -9.65 -25.17 -26.27
CA ASP A 446 -9.43 -26.53 -25.82
C ASP A 446 -9.91 -26.73 -24.37
N LYS A 447 -10.30 -27.95 -24.02
CA LYS A 447 -10.81 -28.27 -22.68
C LYS A 447 -9.69 -28.59 -21.70
N SER A 448 -8.52 -28.95 -22.15
CA SER A 448 -7.38 -29.28 -21.31
C SER A 448 -6.04 -29.15 -22.04
N ALA A 449 -5.00 -28.85 -21.26
CA ALA A 449 -3.61 -28.86 -21.69
C ALA A 449 -2.70 -29.30 -20.54
N ILE A 450 -1.53 -29.81 -20.82
CA ILE A 450 -0.53 -30.10 -19.79
C ILE A 450 0.10 -28.78 -19.31
N PHE A 451 0.70 -28.76 -18.12
CA PHE A 451 1.27 -27.54 -17.51
C PHE A 451 2.32 -26.83 -18.33
N SER A 452 3.02 -27.51 -19.23
CA SER A 452 4.00 -26.90 -20.14
C SER A 452 3.38 -26.14 -21.32
N GLU A 453 2.09 -26.27 -21.54
CA GLU A 453 1.36 -25.63 -22.62
C GLU A 453 0.43 -24.54 -22.12
N LYS A 454 0.09 -23.60 -22.99
CA LYS A 454 -0.93 -22.58 -22.70
C LYS A 454 -2.31 -23.13 -22.99
N LEU A 455 -3.25 -22.82 -22.11
CA LEU A 455 -4.66 -23.14 -22.33
C LEU A 455 -5.47 -21.86 -22.36
N ILE A 456 -6.00 -21.51 -23.51
CA ILE A 456 -6.74 -20.27 -23.74
C ILE A 456 -8.18 -20.60 -24.13
N GLY A 457 -9.13 -19.83 -23.62
CA GLY A 457 -10.53 -19.90 -24.02
C GLY A 457 -11.11 -18.52 -24.33
N THR A 458 -12.15 -18.50 -25.15
CA THR A 458 -12.81 -17.27 -25.61
C THR A 458 -14.32 -17.33 -25.47
N LEU A 459 -14.93 -16.17 -25.23
CA LEU A 459 -16.37 -15.93 -25.26
C LEU A 459 -16.66 -14.75 -26.20
N GLY A 460 -17.56 -14.93 -27.14
CA GLY A 460 -17.94 -13.90 -28.11
C GLY A 460 -19.42 -13.53 -28.04
N LYS A 461 -19.72 -12.22 -28.18
CA LYS A 461 -21.08 -11.69 -28.29
C LYS A 461 -21.29 -11.00 -29.62
N LYS A 462 -22.21 -11.51 -30.42
CA LYS A 462 -22.61 -10.91 -31.69
C LYS A 462 -23.53 -9.70 -31.45
N LEU A 463 -23.29 -8.65 -32.19
CA LEU A 463 -24.04 -7.42 -32.15
C LEU A 463 -24.40 -6.97 -33.55
N THR A 464 -25.66 -6.66 -33.75
CA THR A 464 -26.15 -5.95 -34.94
C THR A 464 -26.55 -4.55 -34.47
N LEU A 465 -25.92 -3.52 -35.02
CA LEU A 465 -26.10 -2.13 -34.64
C LEU A 465 -26.66 -1.33 -35.81
N ALA A 466 -27.88 -0.80 -35.68
CA ALA A 466 -28.44 0.13 -36.63
C ALA A 466 -27.61 1.44 -36.68
N ALA A 467 -27.83 2.30 -37.68
CA ALA A 467 -27.13 3.57 -37.77
C ALA A 467 -27.32 4.43 -36.51
N GLY A 468 -26.22 4.83 -35.88
CA GLY A 468 -26.19 5.62 -34.63
C GLY A 468 -26.52 4.83 -33.35
N GLU A 469 -26.93 3.56 -33.45
CA GLU A 469 -27.27 2.73 -32.29
C GLU A 469 -26.04 2.43 -31.41
N SER A 470 -26.29 2.29 -30.12
CA SER A 470 -25.29 1.83 -29.13
C SER A 470 -25.82 0.64 -28.35
N LYS A 471 -24.97 -0.38 -28.17
CA LYS A 471 -25.25 -1.54 -27.31
C LYS A 471 -24.15 -1.75 -26.28
N THR A 472 -24.54 -2.17 -25.07
CA THR A 472 -23.61 -2.45 -23.99
C THR A 472 -23.50 -3.94 -23.73
N VAL A 473 -22.28 -4.43 -23.65
CA VAL A 473 -21.93 -5.82 -23.29
C VAL A 473 -21.06 -5.78 -22.03
N THR A 474 -21.35 -6.66 -21.09
CA THR A 474 -20.62 -6.70 -19.81
C THR A 474 -19.90 -8.03 -19.65
N PHE A 475 -18.58 -7.95 -19.47
CA PHE A 475 -17.75 -9.06 -19.04
C PHE A 475 -17.36 -8.92 -17.58
N VAL A 476 -17.11 -10.03 -16.92
CA VAL A 476 -16.65 -10.13 -15.54
C VAL A 476 -15.45 -11.08 -15.50
N LEU A 477 -14.32 -10.58 -15.03
CA LEU A 477 -13.17 -11.40 -14.67
C LEU A 477 -13.19 -11.62 -13.17
N ALA A 478 -13.25 -12.88 -12.74
CA ALA A 478 -13.22 -13.26 -11.32
C ALA A 478 -12.08 -14.23 -11.05
N TRP A 479 -11.59 -14.21 -9.80
CA TRP A 479 -10.55 -15.15 -9.35
C TRP A 479 -10.84 -15.66 -7.95
N HIS A 480 -10.30 -16.84 -7.65
CA HIS A 480 -10.40 -17.47 -6.35
C HIS A 480 -9.13 -18.28 -6.08
N PHE A 481 -8.19 -17.71 -5.33
CA PHE A 481 -6.95 -18.32 -4.89
C PHE A 481 -6.93 -18.31 -3.35
N PRO A 482 -7.39 -19.38 -2.69
CA PRO A 482 -7.63 -19.38 -1.25
C PRO A 482 -6.36 -19.44 -0.40
N ASN A 483 -5.27 -20.01 -0.92
CA ASN A 483 -4.08 -20.43 -0.17
C ASN A 483 -3.10 -19.27 0.02
N LEU A 484 -3.48 -18.27 0.81
CA LEU A 484 -2.59 -17.15 1.14
C LEU A 484 -1.67 -17.51 2.31
N SER A 485 -0.38 -17.32 2.09
CA SER A 485 0.61 -17.14 3.16
C SER A 485 1.34 -15.83 2.94
N ILE A 486 1.50 -15.03 3.98
CA ILE A 486 2.26 -13.77 3.91
C ILE A 486 3.63 -14.05 4.52
N LYS A 487 4.66 -14.00 3.67
CA LYS A 487 6.04 -14.32 4.05
C LYS A 487 6.48 -13.50 5.28
N ASN A 488 7.03 -14.18 6.28
CA ASN A 488 7.47 -13.62 7.57
C ASN A 488 6.38 -12.95 8.42
N ALA A 489 5.11 -13.16 8.08
CA ALA A 489 3.98 -12.66 8.85
C ALA A 489 3.01 -13.78 9.21
N PHE A 490 2.36 -14.40 8.22
CA PHE A 490 1.32 -15.38 8.47
C PHE A 490 1.46 -16.59 7.53
N ALA A 491 1.60 -17.77 8.10
CA ALA A 491 1.46 -19.02 7.35
C ALA A 491 -0.02 -19.41 7.23
N ASN A 492 -0.43 -19.89 6.05
CA ASN A 492 -1.76 -20.43 5.79
C ASN A 492 -2.91 -19.54 6.31
N CYS A 493 -2.78 -18.24 6.15
CA CYS A 493 -3.77 -17.29 6.69
C CYS A 493 -5.04 -17.17 5.83
N GLY A 494 -4.99 -17.61 4.57
CA GLY A 494 -6.10 -17.57 3.63
C GLY A 494 -6.61 -16.17 3.29
N ARG A 495 -7.44 -16.09 2.25
CA ARG A 495 -8.12 -14.86 1.81
C ARG A 495 -9.53 -14.79 2.38
N TYR A 496 -10.01 -13.61 2.75
CA TYR A 496 -11.37 -13.41 3.27
C TYR A 496 -12.44 -13.82 2.27
N TYR A 497 -12.29 -13.47 1.00
CA TYR A 497 -13.25 -13.82 -0.03
C TYR A 497 -13.43 -15.35 -0.17
N ALA A 498 -12.40 -16.14 0.14
CA ALA A 498 -12.48 -17.60 0.09
C ALA A 498 -13.35 -18.20 1.22
N THR A 499 -13.66 -17.43 2.26
CA THR A 499 -14.64 -17.82 3.29
C THR A 499 -16.07 -17.56 2.86
N LYS A 500 -16.28 -16.75 1.82
CA LYS A 500 -17.59 -16.38 1.28
C LYS A 500 -17.96 -17.17 0.04
N PHE A 501 -16.96 -17.50 -0.76
CA PHE A 501 -17.14 -18.15 -2.06
C PHE A 501 -16.24 -19.39 -2.17
N PRO A 502 -16.72 -20.51 -2.70
CA PRO A 502 -15.91 -21.72 -2.89
C PRO A 502 -15.07 -21.70 -4.20
N SER A 503 -15.36 -20.81 -5.15
CA SER A 503 -14.72 -20.78 -6.46
C SER A 503 -14.96 -19.43 -7.17
N ALA A 504 -14.22 -19.18 -8.25
CA ALA A 504 -14.46 -18.03 -9.14
C ALA A 504 -15.87 -18.09 -9.78
N GLN A 505 -16.40 -19.28 -10.07
CA GLN A 505 -17.79 -19.46 -10.53
C GLN A 505 -18.78 -18.85 -9.55
N ALA A 506 -18.68 -19.18 -8.26
CA ALA A 506 -19.57 -18.66 -7.24
C ALA A 506 -19.47 -17.11 -7.10
N VAL A 507 -18.28 -16.56 -7.31
CA VAL A 507 -18.11 -15.09 -7.36
C VAL A 507 -18.87 -14.50 -8.56
N VAL A 508 -18.73 -15.08 -9.76
CA VAL A 508 -19.45 -14.63 -10.95
C VAL A 508 -20.97 -14.71 -10.74
N GLU A 509 -21.47 -15.81 -10.21
CA GLU A 509 -22.91 -16.00 -9.95
C GLU A 509 -23.46 -14.95 -8.97
N TYR A 510 -22.70 -14.64 -7.91
CA TYR A 510 -23.05 -13.57 -6.98
C TYR A 510 -23.08 -12.20 -7.67
N VAL A 511 -22.06 -11.89 -8.46
CA VAL A 511 -21.98 -10.62 -9.20
C VAL A 511 -23.12 -10.52 -10.21
N ALA A 512 -23.39 -11.55 -11.01
CA ALA A 512 -24.47 -11.54 -11.99
C ALA A 512 -25.84 -11.29 -11.35
N LYS A 513 -26.13 -11.98 -10.25
CA LYS A 513 -27.37 -11.80 -9.47
C LYS A 513 -27.53 -10.39 -8.92
N ASN A 514 -26.44 -9.75 -8.50
CA ASN A 514 -26.44 -8.45 -7.82
C ASN A 514 -25.95 -7.30 -8.72
N PHE A 515 -25.70 -7.53 -9.99
CA PHE A 515 -25.00 -6.61 -10.88
C PHE A 515 -25.62 -5.20 -10.92
N PRO A 516 -26.96 -5.02 -11.08
CA PRO A 516 -27.54 -3.68 -11.12
C PRO A 516 -27.27 -2.88 -9.84
N ARG A 517 -27.29 -3.53 -8.68
CA ARG A 517 -26.98 -2.90 -7.40
C ARG A 517 -25.50 -2.57 -7.26
N LEU A 518 -24.63 -3.55 -7.52
CA LEU A 518 -23.17 -3.38 -7.39
C LEU A 518 -22.65 -2.28 -8.32
N ALA A 519 -22.99 -2.35 -9.60
CA ALA A 519 -22.61 -1.34 -10.58
C ALA A 519 -23.27 0.01 -10.29
N GLY A 520 -24.57 0.03 -9.96
CA GLY A 520 -25.33 1.24 -9.68
C GLY A 520 -24.78 2.00 -8.48
N GLN A 521 -24.49 1.31 -7.37
CA GLN A 521 -23.95 1.94 -6.15
C GLN A 521 -22.50 2.40 -6.33
N THR A 522 -21.67 1.66 -7.07
CA THR A 522 -20.31 2.08 -7.40
C THR A 522 -20.31 3.34 -8.26
N LYS A 523 -21.16 3.40 -9.28
CA LYS A 523 -21.33 4.60 -10.13
C LYS A 523 -21.90 5.77 -9.33
N LEU A 524 -22.90 5.52 -8.48
CA LEU A 524 -23.49 6.54 -7.63
C LEU A 524 -22.45 7.18 -6.69
N TRP A 525 -21.55 6.36 -6.11
CA TRP A 525 -20.46 6.90 -5.29
C TRP A 525 -19.49 7.77 -6.11
N ARG A 526 -19.00 7.26 -7.27
CA ARG A 526 -18.16 8.02 -8.16
C ARG A 526 -18.80 9.36 -8.53
N ASP A 527 -20.07 9.32 -8.95
CA ASP A 527 -20.81 10.51 -9.35
C ASP A 527 -20.99 11.48 -8.18
N THR A 528 -21.26 10.97 -6.97
CA THR A 528 -21.37 11.81 -5.76
C THR A 528 -20.05 12.51 -5.42
N TRP A 529 -18.91 11.82 -5.59
CA TRP A 529 -17.59 12.40 -5.33
C TRP A 529 -17.25 13.53 -6.29
N TYR A 530 -17.49 13.31 -7.58
CA TYR A 530 -17.17 14.28 -8.62
C TYR A 530 -18.27 15.35 -8.83
N ASP A 531 -19.47 15.18 -8.28
CA ASP A 531 -20.51 16.22 -8.20
C ASP A 531 -20.17 17.21 -7.07
N SER A 532 -19.15 18.02 -7.33
CA SER A 532 -18.50 18.92 -6.38
C SER A 532 -18.09 20.22 -7.04
N THR A 533 -17.97 21.28 -6.28
CA THR A 533 -17.41 22.57 -6.73
C THR A 533 -15.88 22.62 -6.63
N LEU A 534 -15.27 21.67 -5.95
CA LEU A 534 -13.81 21.56 -5.81
C LEU A 534 -13.12 21.26 -7.16
N PRO A 535 -11.87 21.71 -7.38
CA PRO A 535 -11.13 21.44 -8.61
C PRO A 535 -11.04 19.94 -8.93
N PHE A 536 -11.15 19.56 -10.22
CA PHE A 536 -11.04 18.14 -10.61
C PHE A 536 -9.70 17.52 -10.20
N TRP A 537 -8.57 18.23 -10.42
CA TRP A 537 -7.26 17.74 -10.02
C TRP A 537 -7.16 17.46 -8.52
N PHE A 538 -7.82 18.29 -7.71
CA PHE A 538 -7.87 18.15 -6.26
C PHE A 538 -8.71 16.94 -5.84
N LEU A 539 -9.88 16.77 -6.45
CA LEU A 539 -10.73 15.59 -6.22
C LEU A 539 -10.02 14.29 -6.62
N ASP A 540 -9.31 14.31 -7.76
CA ASP A 540 -8.49 13.16 -8.16
C ASP A 540 -7.41 12.87 -7.11
N ARG A 541 -6.53 13.83 -6.80
CA ARG A 541 -5.39 13.59 -5.90
C ARG A 541 -5.82 13.17 -4.51
N THR A 542 -6.85 13.79 -3.95
CA THR A 542 -7.31 13.50 -2.58
C THR A 542 -8.06 12.17 -2.45
N PHE A 543 -8.49 11.55 -3.57
CA PHE A 543 -9.24 10.28 -3.54
C PHE A 543 -8.49 9.08 -4.12
N LEU A 544 -7.67 9.26 -5.16
CA LEU A 544 -7.06 8.12 -5.86
C LEU A 544 -6.19 7.23 -4.97
N ASN A 545 -5.60 7.76 -3.88
CA ASN A 545 -4.83 6.98 -2.91
C ASN A 545 -5.69 6.00 -2.09
N THR A 546 -7.02 6.09 -2.15
CA THR A 546 -7.91 5.06 -1.59
C THR A 546 -7.77 3.73 -2.34
N SER A 547 -7.28 3.76 -3.57
CA SER A 547 -6.97 2.56 -4.37
C SER A 547 -5.88 1.67 -3.75
N ILE A 548 -5.08 2.18 -2.81
CA ILE A 548 -4.11 1.40 -2.03
C ILE A 548 -4.78 0.22 -1.34
N LEU A 549 -6.04 0.35 -0.94
CA LEU A 549 -6.83 -0.74 -0.36
C LEU A 549 -7.05 -1.92 -1.32
N ALA A 550 -7.00 -1.69 -2.63
CA ALA A 550 -7.12 -2.69 -3.69
C ALA A 550 -5.75 -3.09 -4.27
N THR A 551 -4.70 -3.00 -3.47
CA THR A 551 -3.33 -3.40 -3.81
C THR A 551 -2.78 -4.40 -2.81
N SER A 552 -1.60 -4.95 -3.10
CA SER A 552 -0.91 -5.87 -2.20
C SER A 552 -0.23 -5.18 -1.01
N THR A 553 -0.50 -3.90 -0.78
CA THR A 553 -0.25 -3.23 0.49
C THR A 553 -1.26 -3.66 1.55
N CYS A 554 -2.50 -3.97 1.16
CA CYS A 554 -3.60 -4.27 2.09
C CYS A 554 -4.17 -5.67 1.86
N TYR A 555 -4.46 -6.37 2.95
CA TYR A 555 -5.03 -7.72 2.95
C TYR A 555 -6.22 -7.80 3.90
N ARG A 556 -7.19 -8.62 3.53
CA ARG A 556 -8.24 -9.10 4.43
C ARG A 556 -8.10 -10.61 4.55
N LEU A 557 -7.68 -11.08 5.75
CA LEU A 557 -7.36 -12.48 5.99
C LEU A 557 -8.64 -13.31 6.18
N ALA A 558 -8.56 -14.64 6.04
CA ALA A 558 -9.71 -15.53 6.18
C ALA A 558 -10.45 -15.37 7.52
N ASN A 559 -9.76 -15.03 8.60
CA ASN A 559 -10.37 -14.75 9.90
C ASN A 559 -11.00 -13.35 10.02
N GLY A 560 -11.12 -12.61 8.91
CA GLY A 560 -11.67 -11.25 8.83
C GLY A 560 -10.70 -10.13 9.19
N ARG A 561 -9.49 -10.44 9.68
CA ARG A 561 -8.49 -9.45 10.09
C ARG A 561 -8.04 -8.59 8.91
N PHE A 562 -8.04 -7.27 9.11
CA PHE A 562 -7.33 -6.35 8.24
C PHE A 562 -5.84 -6.34 8.58
N TYR A 563 -5.00 -6.51 7.57
CA TYR A 563 -3.55 -6.46 7.68
C TYR A 563 -2.98 -5.59 6.56
N GLY A 564 -2.01 -4.74 6.89
CA GLY A 564 -1.34 -3.90 5.90
C GLY A 564 0.18 -3.93 6.03
N TRP A 565 0.86 -3.83 4.89
CA TRP A 565 2.25 -3.43 4.79
C TRP A 565 2.35 -1.90 4.81
N GLU A 566 3.54 -1.34 4.92
CA GLU A 566 3.76 0.09 4.69
C GLU A 566 3.62 0.45 3.20
N GLY A 567 4.24 -0.30 2.33
CA GLY A 567 4.08 -0.38 0.88
C GLY A 567 4.06 -1.85 0.48
N VAL A 568 3.95 -2.18 -0.81
CA VAL A 568 3.81 -3.57 -1.28
C VAL A 568 4.99 -4.44 -0.81
N GLY A 569 4.71 -5.36 0.11
CA GLY A 569 5.68 -6.30 0.67
C GLY A 569 6.75 -5.67 1.59
N ASP A 570 6.65 -4.38 1.89
CA ASP A 570 7.64 -3.66 2.70
C ASP A 570 7.19 -3.53 4.15
N CYS A 571 8.07 -3.94 5.08
CA CYS A 571 7.90 -3.82 6.52
C CYS A 571 6.68 -4.53 7.11
N ALA A 572 6.88 -5.73 7.67
CA ALA A 572 5.83 -6.55 8.27
C ALA A 572 5.11 -5.86 9.43
N GLY A 573 3.82 -6.12 9.54
CA GLY A 573 2.93 -5.57 10.56
C GLY A 573 2.31 -4.24 10.16
N THR A 574 1.03 -4.04 10.49
CA THR A 574 0.32 -2.79 10.23
C THR A 574 0.94 -1.68 11.07
N CYS A 575 1.81 -0.89 10.45
CA CYS A 575 2.68 0.06 11.13
C CYS A 575 1.91 1.24 11.72
N GLY A 576 1.90 1.38 13.06
CA GLY A 576 1.16 2.42 13.77
C GLY A 576 1.57 3.83 13.39
N HIS A 577 2.86 4.09 13.20
CA HIS A 577 3.35 5.41 12.85
C HIS A 577 3.28 5.73 11.34
N VAL A 578 2.96 4.78 10.47
CA VAL A 578 2.62 5.01 9.05
C VAL A 578 1.12 5.21 8.89
N TYR A 579 0.32 4.27 9.41
CA TYR A 579 -1.14 4.36 9.35
C TYR A 579 -1.72 5.49 10.21
N LEU A 580 -0.92 6.13 11.08
CA LEU A 580 -1.27 7.36 11.79
C LEU A 580 -1.69 8.49 10.82
N TYR A 581 -1.10 8.58 9.65
CA TYR A 581 -1.41 9.61 8.66
C TYR A 581 -2.65 9.28 7.83
N ALA A 582 -2.96 7.99 7.65
CA ALA A 582 -4.06 7.53 6.80
C ALA A 582 -5.44 7.97 7.34
N GLN A 583 -6.19 8.72 6.53
CA GLN A 583 -7.54 9.17 6.87
C GLN A 583 -8.64 8.44 6.09
N ALA A 584 -8.35 7.92 4.90
CA ALA A 584 -9.34 7.36 4.00
C ALA A 584 -10.08 6.13 4.58
N ILE A 585 -9.34 5.16 5.16
CA ILE A 585 -9.91 3.88 5.62
C ILE A 585 -11.02 4.11 6.63
N ALA A 586 -10.77 4.97 7.63
CA ALA A 586 -11.73 5.25 8.70
C ALA A 586 -13.01 5.91 8.21
N ARG A 587 -12.94 6.66 7.11
CA ARG A 587 -14.08 7.38 6.55
C ARG A 587 -14.87 6.56 5.55
N LEU A 588 -14.23 5.63 4.85
CA LEU A 588 -14.84 4.83 3.79
C LEU A 588 -15.21 3.42 4.26
N PHE A 589 -14.36 2.81 5.09
CA PHE A 589 -14.53 1.43 5.58
C PHE A 589 -14.20 1.36 7.08
N PRO A 590 -14.96 2.06 7.94
CA PRO A 590 -14.66 2.20 9.38
C PRO A 590 -14.61 0.87 10.13
N GLU A 591 -15.25 -0.18 9.63
CA GLU A 591 -15.18 -1.50 10.26
C GLU A 591 -13.78 -2.12 10.22
N LEU A 592 -12.99 -1.87 9.14
CA LEU A 592 -11.61 -2.34 9.04
C LEU A 592 -10.72 -1.66 10.08
N GLU A 593 -10.92 -0.36 10.30
CA GLU A 593 -10.18 0.39 11.32
C GLU A 593 -10.59 -0.02 12.74
N ARG A 594 -11.89 -0.27 12.99
CA ARG A 594 -12.32 -0.79 14.29
C ARG A 594 -11.73 -2.17 14.58
N ASP A 595 -11.73 -3.10 13.60
CA ASP A 595 -11.07 -4.40 13.72
C ASP A 595 -9.58 -4.24 14.04
N LEU A 596 -8.90 -3.33 13.34
CA LEU A 596 -7.49 -3.05 13.56
C LEU A 596 -7.22 -2.52 14.98
N ARG A 597 -8.09 -1.59 15.49
CA ARG A 597 -7.98 -1.09 16.87
C ARG A 597 -8.19 -2.22 17.89
N GLU A 598 -9.32 -2.93 17.80
CA GLU A 598 -9.68 -3.93 18.80
C GLU A 598 -8.76 -5.15 18.77
N ARG A 599 -8.51 -5.71 17.59
CA ARG A 599 -7.78 -6.97 17.44
C ARG A 599 -6.26 -6.78 17.52
N THR A 600 -5.73 -5.81 16.80
CA THR A 600 -4.28 -5.66 16.66
C THR A 600 -3.72 -4.70 17.68
N ASP A 601 -4.12 -3.43 17.68
CA ASP A 601 -3.41 -2.39 18.45
C ASP A 601 -3.65 -2.56 19.95
N PHE A 602 -4.91 -2.54 20.38
CA PHE A 602 -5.29 -2.75 21.78
C PHE A 602 -5.43 -4.23 22.16
N GLY A 603 -5.32 -5.14 21.21
CA GLY A 603 -5.32 -6.60 21.40
C GLY A 603 -3.91 -7.17 21.43
N LEU A 604 -3.41 -7.58 20.26
CA LEU A 604 -2.15 -8.32 20.12
C LEU A 604 -0.88 -7.50 20.41
N ALA A 605 -0.92 -6.20 20.11
CA ALA A 605 0.25 -5.32 20.21
C ALA A 605 0.44 -4.69 21.58
N GLN A 606 -0.64 -4.50 22.36
CA GLN A 606 -0.58 -3.83 23.65
C GLN A 606 0.05 -4.71 24.71
N LYS A 607 1.03 -4.14 25.41
CA LYS A 607 1.70 -4.77 26.57
C LYS A 607 0.91 -4.49 27.85
N PRO A 608 1.18 -5.23 28.95
CA PRO A 608 0.52 -5.03 30.24
C PRO A 608 0.73 -3.63 30.85
N ASP A 609 1.81 -2.95 30.50
CA ASP A 609 2.12 -1.58 30.95
C ASP A 609 1.45 -0.49 30.10
N GLY A 610 0.68 -0.88 29.07
CA GLY A 610 0.00 0.05 28.17
C GLY A 610 0.78 0.42 26.91
N ALA A 611 2.06 0.09 26.82
CA ALA A 611 2.85 0.29 25.61
C ALA A 611 2.28 -0.53 24.46
N ILE A 612 2.18 0.07 23.27
CA ILE A 612 1.72 -0.63 22.06
C ILE A 612 2.89 -0.73 21.10
N ARG A 613 3.20 -1.96 20.68
CA ARG A 613 4.22 -2.23 19.67
C ARG A 613 3.78 -1.66 18.33
N PHE A 614 4.62 -0.84 17.69
CA PHE A 614 4.17 -0.07 16.51
C PHE A 614 3.95 -0.89 15.23
N ARG A 615 4.40 -2.16 15.21
CA ARG A 615 4.17 -3.12 14.12
C ARG A 615 3.33 -4.32 14.56
N GLY A 616 2.35 -4.13 15.41
CA GLY A 616 1.54 -5.22 15.94
C GLY A 616 2.38 -6.23 16.71
N GLU A 617 2.19 -7.51 16.44
CA GLU A 617 2.97 -8.60 17.02
C GLU A 617 4.38 -8.80 16.40
N PHE A 618 4.70 -8.10 15.31
CA PHE A 618 5.91 -8.36 14.51
C PHE A 618 7.17 -7.61 14.98
N ASN A 619 7.07 -6.78 16.00
CA ASN A 619 8.23 -6.22 16.64
C ASN A 619 7.98 -5.97 18.15
N HIS A 620 8.99 -5.53 18.91
CA HIS A 620 8.88 -5.35 20.36
C HIS A 620 8.94 -3.87 20.80
N ILE A 621 9.10 -2.95 19.87
CA ILE A 621 9.37 -1.54 20.15
C ILE A 621 8.06 -0.74 20.15
N PRO A 622 7.71 0.00 21.21
CA PRO A 622 6.71 1.03 21.17
C PRO A 622 7.30 2.30 20.55
N ALA A 623 6.49 3.03 19.77
CA ALA A 623 6.84 4.32 19.19
C ALA A 623 5.90 5.40 19.72
N VAL A 624 6.43 6.55 20.10
CA VAL A 624 5.67 7.62 20.79
C VAL A 624 4.63 8.25 19.89
N ASP A 625 4.96 8.46 18.61
CA ASP A 625 4.03 8.94 17.59
C ASP A 625 2.88 7.93 17.35
N ALA A 626 3.21 6.64 17.17
CA ALA A 626 2.21 5.60 17.02
C ALA A 626 1.31 5.50 18.27
N GLN A 627 1.90 5.57 19.46
CA GLN A 627 1.16 5.50 20.72
C GLN A 627 0.13 6.62 20.84
N SER A 628 0.54 7.87 20.55
CA SER A 628 -0.35 9.01 20.48
C SER A 628 -1.43 8.81 19.40
N GLY A 629 -1.00 8.29 18.26
CA GLY A 629 -1.87 7.96 17.12
C GLY A 629 -2.95 6.94 17.46
N TYR A 630 -2.67 5.91 18.23
CA TYR A 630 -3.67 4.92 18.64
C TYR A 630 -4.79 5.54 19.49
N VAL A 631 -4.46 6.47 20.37
CA VAL A 631 -5.45 7.19 21.16
C VAL A 631 -6.31 8.12 20.28
N LEU A 632 -5.68 8.87 19.36
CA LEU A 632 -6.37 9.76 18.42
C LEU A 632 -7.31 8.98 17.48
N ARG A 633 -6.82 7.86 16.94
CA ARG A 633 -7.58 6.98 16.04
C ARG A 633 -8.73 6.29 16.78
N ALA A 634 -8.58 5.96 18.06
CA ALA A 634 -9.68 5.43 18.88
C ALA A 634 -10.87 6.39 18.94
N LEU A 635 -10.63 7.70 19.12
CA LEU A 635 -11.69 8.70 19.06
C LEU A 635 -12.29 8.82 17.65
N ARG A 636 -11.47 8.80 16.60
CA ARG A 636 -11.93 8.88 15.21
C ARG A 636 -12.85 7.71 14.85
N GLU A 637 -12.49 6.48 15.22
CA GLU A 637 -13.29 5.28 14.96
C GLU A 637 -14.57 5.26 15.84
N HIS A 638 -14.50 5.79 17.03
CA HIS A 638 -15.69 6.03 17.83
C HIS A 638 -16.63 7.04 17.18
N GLN A 639 -16.10 8.14 16.65
CA GLN A 639 -16.90 9.12 15.91
C GLN A 639 -17.58 8.51 14.66
N MET A 640 -16.94 7.53 14.01
CA MET A 640 -17.49 6.78 12.87
C MET A 640 -18.31 5.56 13.29
N SER A 641 -18.73 5.46 14.56
CA SER A 641 -19.64 4.43 15.06
C SER A 641 -21.05 5.00 15.22
N VAL A 642 -22.05 4.10 15.25
CA VAL A 642 -23.47 4.49 15.42
C VAL A 642 -23.81 4.83 16.86
N ASP A 643 -23.05 4.26 17.82
CA ASP A 643 -23.25 4.37 19.25
C ASP A 643 -21.91 4.35 20.01
N ASP A 644 -21.98 4.29 21.34
CA ASP A 644 -20.80 4.33 22.21
C ASP A 644 -20.24 2.93 22.57
N GLN A 645 -20.78 1.86 22.02
CA GLN A 645 -20.38 0.49 22.40
C GLN A 645 -18.92 0.19 22.05
N PHE A 646 -18.46 0.64 20.87
CA PHE A 646 -17.05 0.49 20.49
C PHE A 646 -16.13 1.16 21.52
N LEU A 647 -16.40 2.41 21.86
CA LEU A 647 -15.57 3.14 22.83
C LEU A 647 -15.58 2.45 24.20
N ARG A 648 -16.75 2.04 24.69
CA ARG A 648 -16.86 1.37 26.01
C ARG A 648 -16.05 0.08 26.07
N ARG A 649 -16.03 -0.70 24.97
CA ARG A 649 -15.24 -1.94 24.92
C ARG A 649 -13.74 -1.67 24.99
N ILE A 650 -13.24 -0.66 24.26
CA ILE A 650 -11.80 -0.42 24.16
C ILE A 650 -11.27 0.56 25.24
N TRP A 651 -12.14 1.31 25.94
CA TRP A 651 -11.74 2.38 26.86
C TRP A 651 -10.68 1.96 27.89
N PRO A 652 -10.79 0.81 28.59
CA PRO A 652 -9.76 0.43 29.56
C PRO A 652 -8.37 0.31 28.93
N LYS A 653 -8.31 -0.10 27.68
CA LYS A 653 -7.07 -0.26 26.91
C LYS A 653 -6.53 1.09 26.40
N VAL A 654 -7.42 1.96 25.97
CA VAL A 654 -7.07 3.34 25.56
C VAL A 654 -6.54 4.14 26.74
N LYS A 655 -7.19 4.03 27.91
CA LYS A 655 -6.75 4.66 29.16
C LYS A 655 -5.33 4.20 29.50
N LEU A 656 -5.08 2.90 29.53
CA LEU A 656 -3.77 2.31 29.83
C LEU A 656 -2.70 2.79 28.82
N ALA A 657 -3.05 2.91 27.54
CA ALA A 657 -2.15 3.45 26.53
C ALA A 657 -1.82 4.94 26.77
N MET A 658 -2.79 5.72 27.22
CA MET A 658 -2.58 7.12 27.56
C MET A 658 -1.75 7.28 28.86
N GLU A 659 -1.97 6.42 29.84
CA GLU A 659 -1.17 6.39 31.08
C GLU A 659 0.30 6.09 30.75
N TRP A 660 0.58 5.16 29.82
CA TRP A 660 1.94 4.93 29.34
C TRP A 660 2.59 6.20 28.74
N LEU A 661 1.86 6.97 27.91
CA LEU A 661 2.36 8.24 27.38
C LEU A 661 2.66 9.25 28.50
N ILE A 662 1.81 9.33 29.53
CA ILE A 662 2.02 10.19 30.68
C ILE A 662 3.33 9.80 31.42
N THR A 663 3.67 8.52 31.46
CA THR A 663 4.98 8.10 32.03
C THR A 663 6.18 8.60 31.22
N LYS A 664 5.99 8.84 29.89
CA LYS A 664 7.05 9.37 29.02
C LYS A 664 7.25 10.88 29.18
N ASP A 665 6.23 11.60 29.58
CA ASP A 665 6.31 13.00 30.02
C ASP A 665 7.08 13.11 31.36
N GLY A 666 6.94 12.11 32.26
CA GLY A 666 7.69 11.99 33.51
C GLY A 666 7.32 12.97 34.60
N ASN A 667 7.25 14.26 34.30
CA ASN A 667 6.94 15.35 35.27
C ASN A 667 5.53 15.93 35.09
N ALA A 668 4.75 15.41 34.13
CA ALA A 668 3.39 15.83 33.79
C ALA A 668 3.31 17.32 33.39
N ASP A 669 4.35 17.86 32.76
CA ASP A 669 4.38 19.23 32.26
C ASP A 669 3.85 19.36 30.81
N GLY A 670 3.50 18.24 30.18
CA GLY A 670 2.91 18.14 28.87
C GLY A 670 3.93 18.11 27.72
N LEU A 671 5.22 17.94 28.00
CA LEU A 671 6.29 17.77 27.04
C LEU A 671 6.98 16.41 27.26
N ILE A 672 7.15 15.61 26.22
CA ILE A 672 7.87 14.36 26.33
C ILE A 672 9.37 14.60 26.24
N GLU A 673 10.14 14.05 27.20
CA GLU A 673 11.60 14.29 27.30
C GLU A 673 12.42 13.00 27.21
N SER A 674 11.82 11.84 27.46
CA SER A 674 12.51 10.55 27.50
C SER A 674 12.88 10.02 26.10
N ASN A 675 13.33 8.78 26.01
CA ASN A 675 13.55 8.09 24.74
C ASN A 675 12.24 8.03 23.92
N GLN A 676 12.31 8.48 22.68
CA GLN A 676 11.17 8.68 21.78
C GLN A 676 11.45 8.04 20.42
N HIS A 677 11.23 6.72 20.33
CA HIS A 677 11.22 6.05 19.03
C HIS A 677 10.06 6.57 18.17
N ASN A 678 10.29 6.73 16.88
CA ASN A 678 9.33 7.37 15.98
C ASN A 678 9.49 6.92 14.53
N THR A 679 8.66 7.44 13.63
CA THR A 679 8.59 7.09 12.20
C THR A 679 9.88 7.35 11.40
N LEU A 680 10.86 8.06 11.96
CA LEU A 680 12.19 8.19 11.36
C LEU A 680 13.15 7.07 11.82
N ASP A 681 12.62 5.95 12.31
CA ASP A 681 13.30 4.69 12.68
C ASP A 681 14.45 4.84 13.68
N THR A 682 14.36 5.80 14.56
CA THR A 682 15.39 6.04 15.56
C THR A 682 14.82 6.61 16.84
N ASP A 683 15.57 6.46 17.92
CA ASP A 683 15.23 7.05 19.21
C ASP A 683 15.71 8.49 19.25
N TRP A 684 14.78 9.42 19.41
CA TRP A 684 15.07 10.82 19.69
C TRP A 684 15.05 11.08 21.19
N HIS A 685 15.79 12.07 21.63
CA HIS A 685 15.91 12.42 23.03
C HIS A 685 15.78 13.93 23.23
N GLY A 686 15.24 14.34 24.39
CA GLY A 686 14.95 15.75 24.71
C GLY A 686 13.52 16.14 24.33
N LYS A 687 13.22 17.43 24.39
CA LYS A 687 11.87 17.95 24.09
C LYS A 687 11.68 18.08 22.59
N VAL A 688 10.88 17.19 22.02
CA VAL A 688 10.62 17.12 20.60
C VAL A 688 9.24 17.72 20.29
N ALA A 689 9.22 18.76 19.45
CA ALA A 689 8.02 19.54 19.19
C ALA A 689 6.88 18.69 18.61
N TRP A 690 7.12 17.97 17.53
CA TRP A 690 6.05 17.25 16.87
C TRP A 690 5.50 16.07 17.71
N LEU A 691 6.35 15.34 18.44
CA LEU A 691 5.92 14.25 19.33
C LEU A 691 5.14 14.80 20.54
N SER A 692 5.62 15.90 21.14
CA SER A 692 4.88 16.57 22.21
C SER A 692 3.55 17.15 21.73
N GLY A 693 3.50 17.69 20.49
CA GLY A 693 2.28 18.17 19.87
C GLY A 693 1.22 17.06 19.70
N LEU A 694 1.65 15.86 19.21
CA LEU A 694 0.78 14.68 19.12
C LEU A 694 0.29 14.21 20.51
N TYR A 695 1.16 14.24 21.51
CA TYR A 695 0.80 13.91 22.89
C TYR A 695 -0.27 14.85 23.44
N LEU A 696 -0.17 16.17 23.19
CA LEU A 696 -1.19 17.13 23.59
C LEU A 696 -2.54 16.84 22.90
N ALA A 697 -2.53 16.48 21.64
CA ALA A 697 -3.74 16.06 20.93
C ALA A 697 -4.33 14.76 21.51
N ALA A 698 -3.48 13.78 21.84
CA ALA A 698 -3.90 12.55 22.49
C ALA A 698 -4.51 12.78 23.87
N LEU A 699 -3.95 13.69 24.67
CA LEU A 699 -4.54 14.12 25.96
C LEU A 699 -5.93 14.74 25.78
N ALA A 700 -6.11 15.59 24.76
CA ALA A 700 -7.42 16.17 24.45
C ALA A 700 -8.44 15.10 24.02
N ALA A 701 -8.02 14.17 23.18
CA ALA A 701 -8.85 13.04 22.74
C ALA A 701 -9.23 12.11 23.90
N ALA A 702 -8.25 11.76 24.75
CA ALA A 702 -8.47 10.93 25.92
C ALA A 702 -9.42 11.60 26.92
N ALA A 703 -9.26 12.91 27.16
CA ALA A 703 -10.18 13.66 28.03
C ALA A 703 -11.62 13.66 27.51
N GLN A 704 -11.82 13.80 26.20
CA GLN A 704 -13.14 13.72 25.59
C GLN A 704 -13.75 12.32 25.72
N MET A 705 -12.97 11.27 25.39
CA MET A 705 -13.43 9.88 25.52
C MET A 705 -13.76 9.51 26.97
N ALA A 706 -12.95 9.96 27.93
CA ALA A 706 -13.17 9.78 29.36
C ALA A 706 -14.50 10.40 29.82
N ASP A 707 -14.80 11.64 29.39
CA ASP A 707 -16.11 12.25 29.65
C ASP A 707 -17.27 11.41 29.10
N GLU A 708 -17.13 10.91 27.88
CA GLU A 708 -18.19 10.17 27.20
C GLU A 708 -18.48 8.81 27.86
N VAL A 709 -17.49 8.19 28.52
CA VAL A 709 -17.68 6.95 29.30
C VAL A 709 -17.93 7.19 30.79
N GLY A 710 -17.82 8.43 31.28
CA GLY A 710 -18.03 8.81 32.68
C GLY A 710 -16.79 8.72 33.58
N ASP A 711 -15.57 8.57 33.03
CA ASP A 711 -14.29 8.59 33.80
C ASP A 711 -13.79 10.01 34.02
N THR A 712 -14.55 10.75 34.87
CA THR A 712 -14.34 12.18 35.07
C THR A 712 -13.01 12.52 35.74
N GLU A 713 -12.46 11.61 36.57
CA GLU A 713 -11.16 11.79 37.22
C GLU A 713 -10.03 11.78 36.18
N PHE A 714 -10.02 10.77 35.30
CA PHE A 714 -9.03 10.69 34.25
C PHE A 714 -9.17 11.83 33.24
N ALA A 715 -10.38 12.25 32.91
CA ALA A 715 -10.64 13.44 32.09
C ALA A 715 -10.00 14.70 32.69
N ALA A 716 -10.15 14.91 34.01
CA ALA A 716 -9.57 16.04 34.73
C ALA A 716 -8.03 15.99 34.75
N GLN A 717 -7.45 14.79 34.95
CA GLN A 717 -6.00 14.58 34.87
C GLN A 717 -5.45 14.94 33.46
N CYS A 718 -6.04 14.43 32.41
CA CYS A 718 -5.62 14.74 31.04
C CYS A 718 -5.70 16.24 30.73
N ARG A 719 -6.79 16.91 31.14
CA ARG A 719 -6.94 18.37 30.96
C ARG A 719 -5.91 19.18 31.73
N LYS A 720 -5.55 18.77 32.94
CA LYS A 720 -4.52 19.44 33.75
C LYS A 720 -3.16 19.40 33.04
N ILE A 721 -2.77 18.22 32.54
CA ILE A 721 -1.51 18.04 31.80
C ILE A 721 -1.56 18.81 30.47
N LEU A 722 -2.66 18.71 29.72
CA LEU A 722 -2.86 19.45 28.46
C LEU A 722 -2.68 20.95 28.66
N ALA A 723 -3.30 21.55 29.71
CA ALA A 723 -3.20 22.97 29.98
C ALA A 723 -1.77 23.41 30.38
N ALA A 724 -1.02 22.55 31.08
CA ALA A 724 0.40 22.78 31.36
C ALA A 724 1.22 22.71 30.06
N GLY A 725 1.01 21.65 29.26
CA GLY A 725 1.71 21.42 28.02
C GLY A 725 1.50 22.52 27.00
N GLN A 726 0.28 23.04 26.84
CA GLN A 726 -0.01 24.16 25.94
C GLN A 726 0.86 25.39 26.25
N ARG A 727 1.02 25.71 27.57
CA ARG A 727 1.89 26.82 27.99
C ARG A 727 3.37 26.51 27.75
N ASN A 728 3.80 25.29 28.09
CA ASN A 728 5.19 24.90 28.01
C ASN A 728 5.65 24.75 26.55
N PHE A 729 4.82 24.16 25.71
CA PHE A 729 5.06 24.04 24.25
C PHE A 729 5.30 25.43 23.64
N ALA A 730 4.40 26.37 23.90
CA ALA A 730 4.52 27.75 23.43
C ALA A 730 5.77 28.48 23.93
N LYS A 731 6.14 28.26 25.20
CA LYS A 731 7.24 28.97 25.84
C LYS A 731 8.60 28.37 25.56
N GLN A 732 8.70 27.03 25.51
CA GLN A 732 9.97 26.35 25.52
C GLN A 732 10.43 25.91 24.10
N LEU A 733 9.48 25.65 23.19
CA LEU A 733 9.81 25.07 21.85
C LEU A 733 9.68 26.09 20.72
N PHE A 734 8.93 27.18 20.90
CA PHE A 734 8.82 28.22 19.88
C PHE A 734 10.03 29.17 19.91
N ASP A 735 10.75 29.25 18.81
CA ASP A 735 11.98 30.02 18.68
C ASP A 735 11.79 31.47 18.22
N GLY A 736 10.51 31.89 18.08
CA GLY A 736 10.10 33.21 17.57
C GLY A 736 9.54 33.15 16.14
N GLU A 737 9.74 32.04 15.41
CA GLU A 737 9.29 31.89 14.03
C GLU A 737 8.63 30.51 13.81
N TYR A 738 9.25 29.44 14.31
CA TYR A 738 8.73 28.08 14.23
C TYR A 738 9.09 27.27 15.48
N PHE A 739 8.57 26.03 15.56
CA PHE A 739 8.88 25.15 16.68
C PHE A 739 10.11 24.31 16.39
N SER A 740 11.05 24.31 17.31
CA SER A 740 12.29 23.55 17.26
C SER A 740 12.42 22.61 18.46
N ASN A 741 13.34 21.67 18.40
CA ASN A 741 13.56 20.69 19.44
C ASN A 741 14.67 21.13 20.42
N GLN A 742 14.49 20.77 21.70
CA GLN A 742 15.57 20.88 22.68
C GLN A 742 16.25 19.51 22.79
N VAL A 743 17.45 19.40 22.24
CA VAL A 743 18.25 18.16 22.25
C VAL A 743 18.74 17.87 23.67
N ASP A 744 18.62 16.63 24.12
CA ASP A 744 19.16 16.22 25.42
C ASP A 744 20.71 16.24 25.38
N PRO A 745 21.38 17.00 26.24
CA PRO A 745 22.83 17.06 26.29
C PRO A 745 23.51 15.70 26.56
N LYS A 746 22.83 14.76 27.19
CA LYS A 746 23.34 13.43 27.49
C LYS A 746 23.33 12.50 26.26
N HIS A 747 22.55 12.87 25.23
CA HIS A 747 22.32 12.04 24.05
C HIS A 747 22.66 12.80 22.75
N LEU A 748 23.69 13.62 22.76
CA LEU A 748 24.11 14.43 21.60
C LEU A 748 24.46 13.59 20.35
N ALA A 749 24.75 12.30 20.52
CA ALA A 749 24.99 11.39 19.40
C ALA A 749 23.69 10.84 18.75
N ALA A 750 22.53 11.02 19.40
CA ALA A 750 21.26 10.62 18.82
C ALA A 750 20.84 11.59 17.71
N ILE A 751 20.20 11.06 16.68
CA ILE A 751 19.61 11.89 15.63
C ILE A 751 18.46 12.70 16.19
N ASN A 752 18.41 13.98 15.79
CA ASN A 752 17.34 14.91 16.13
C ASN A 752 17.36 16.03 15.08
N SER A 753 16.20 16.61 14.76
CA SER A 753 16.13 17.80 13.90
C SER A 753 16.65 19.07 14.60
N GLY A 754 16.78 19.09 15.93
CA GLY A 754 17.33 20.21 16.68
C GLY A 754 16.66 21.55 16.35
N THR A 755 17.44 22.47 15.76
CA THR A 755 16.96 23.79 15.30
C THR A 755 16.38 23.78 13.88
N GLY A 756 16.22 22.63 13.25
CA GLY A 756 15.63 22.49 11.91
C GLY A 756 14.17 22.86 11.89
N CYS A 757 13.71 23.36 10.75
CA CYS A 757 12.31 23.55 10.45
C CYS A 757 11.74 22.19 10.00
N GLU A 758 11.25 21.41 10.94
CA GLU A 758 10.80 20.03 10.74
C GLU A 758 9.33 20.03 10.32
N ILE A 759 8.97 19.13 9.38
CA ILE A 759 7.68 19.14 8.68
C ILE A 759 6.49 18.93 9.62
N ASP A 760 6.60 18.05 10.60
CA ASP A 760 5.51 17.65 11.48
C ASP A 760 5.42 18.47 12.80
N GLN A 761 6.20 19.54 12.94
CA GLN A 761 6.33 20.32 14.18
C GLN A 761 5.00 20.73 14.83
N VAL A 762 3.91 20.79 14.06
CA VAL A 762 2.55 21.14 14.51
C VAL A 762 1.51 20.06 14.18
N PHE A 763 1.92 18.83 13.91
CA PHE A 763 1.04 17.73 13.48
C PHE A 763 -0.08 17.41 14.47
N GLY A 764 0.16 17.55 15.78
CA GLY A 764 -0.89 17.37 16.81
C GLY A 764 -2.09 18.30 16.60
N GLN A 765 -1.89 19.54 16.12
CA GLN A 765 -2.99 20.44 15.80
C GLN A 765 -3.72 20.02 14.53
N SER A 766 -3.02 19.50 13.53
CA SER A 766 -3.64 18.93 12.34
C SER A 766 -4.60 17.79 12.72
N TRP A 767 -4.14 16.86 13.59
CA TRP A 767 -4.99 15.79 14.12
C TRP A 767 -6.20 16.31 14.88
N ALA A 768 -6.01 17.33 15.74
CA ALA A 768 -7.11 17.93 16.48
C ALA A 768 -8.24 18.41 15.54
N PHE A 769 -7.88 19.02 14.41
CA PHE A 769 -8.84 19.45 13.41
C PHE A 769 -9.54 18.26 12.73
N GLN A 770 -8.80 17.21 12.35
CA GLN A 770 -9.35 16.02 11.65
C GLN A 770 -10.46 15.32 12.45
N ILE A 771 -10.47 15.44 13.76
CA ILE A 771 -11.43 14.80 14.67
C ILE A 771 -12.24 15.81 15.49
N GLY A 772 -12.27 17.08 15.07
CA GLY A 772 -13.12 18.11 15.65
C GLY A 772 -12.79 18.47 17.12
N LEU A 773 -11.56 18.26 17.57
CA LEU A 773 -11.11 18.65 18.89
C LEU A 773 -10.88 20.17 18.97
N PRO A 774 -11.00 20.78 20.16
CA PRO A 774 -10.53 22.14 20.41
C PRO A 774 -9.04 22.29 20.08
N ARG A 775 -8.61 23.53 19.90
CA ARG A 775 -7.18 23.81 19.68
C ARG A 775 -6.31 23.29 20.80
N VAL A 776 -5.26 22.58 20.43
CA VAL A 776 -4.24 22.05 21.34
C VAL A 776 -2.94 22.84 21.28
N LEU A 777 -2.68 23.58 20.19
CA LEU A 777 -1.51 24.44 20.03
C LEU A 777 -1.92 25.92 19.85
N PRO A 778 -1.03 26.88 20.20
CA PRO A 778 -1.34 28.30 20.14
C PRO A 778 -1.55 28.79 18.70
N PRO A 779 -2.65 29.46 18.36
CA PRO A 779 -3.02 29.78 16.97
C PRO A 779 -1.95 30.60 16.22
N LYS A 780 -1.44 31.67 16.81
CA LYS A 780 -0.47 32.55 16.15
C LYS A 780 0.85 31.84 15.85
N GLN A 781 1.34 31.04 16.81
CA GLN A 781 2.59 30.31 16.67
C GLN A 781 2.43 29.12 15.67
N THR A 782 1.29 28.45 15.68
CA THR A 782 0.97 27.39 14.71
C THR A 782 0.97 27.92 13.27
N VAL A 783 0.28 29.05 13.04
CA VAL A 783 0.28 29.70 11.72
C VAL A 783 1.69 30.20 11.34
N SER A 784 2.47 30.71 12.30
CA SER A 784 3.87 31.09 12.05
C SER A 784 4.72 29.90 11.63
N ALA A 785 4.57 28.75 12.29
CA ALA A 785 5.25 27.52 11.94
C ALA A 785 4.89 27.02 10.52
N LEU A 786 3.61 27.05 10.16
CA LEU A 786 3.17 26.68 8.79
C LEU A 786 3.71 27.64 7.74
N LYS A 787 3.76 28.95 8.01
CA LYS A 787 4.41 29.92 7.14
C LYS A 787 5.91 29.68 7.00
N SER A 788 6.55 29.18 8.07
CA SER A 788 7.96 28.80 8.03
C SER A 788 8.19 27.54 7.18
N LEU A 789 7.31 26.55 7.28
CA LEU A 789 7.33 25.39 6.38
C LEU A 789 7.20 25.81 4.91
N TRP A 790 6.24 26.67 4.59
CA TRP A 790 6.14 27.23 3.25
C TRP A 790 7.42 27.94 2.82
N ARG A 791 7.95 28.80 3.68
CA ARG A 791 9.13 29.60 3.39
C ARG A 791 10.39 28.77 3.21
N TYR A 792 10.64 27.81 4.11
CA TYR A 792 11.92 27.15 4.25
C TYR A 792 11.95 25.70 3.75
N ASN A 793 10.81 25.04 3.61
CA ASN A 793 10.76 23.63 3.22
C ASN A 793 10.17 23.42 1.81
N PHE A 794 9.34 24.34 1.29
CA PHE A 794 8.82 24.19 -0.06
C PHE A 794 9.91 24.55 -1.09
N ALA A 795 10.49 23.51 -1.73
CA ALA A 795 11.49 23.65 -2.79
C ALA A 795 10.79 23.63 -4.17
N PRO A 796 11.04 24.65 -5.02
CA PRO A 796 10.52 24.65 -6.40
C PRO A 796 11.11 23.53 -7.27
N ASP A 797 12.32 23.03 -6.93
CA ASP A 797 12.99 21.89 -7.56
C ASP A 797 13.75 21.08 -6.49
N ALA A 798 13.19 19.91 -6.13
CA ALA A 798 13.81 19.01 -5.16
C ALA A 798 15.12 18.40 -5.66
N GLY A 799 15.26 18.18 -6.96
CA GLY A 799 16.48 17.62 -7.54
C GLY A 799 17.68 18.53 -7.44
N ASP A 800 17.51 19.84 -7.65
CA ASP A 800 18.58 20.82 -7.45
C ASP A 800 18.96 20.95 -5.97
N TYR A 801 17.98 20.86 -5.07
CA TYR A 801 18.21 20.78 -3.64
C TYR A 801 19.05 19.55 -3.28
N HIS A 802 18.69 18.35 -3.77
CA HIS A 802 19.44 17.10 -3.54
C HIS A 802 20.88 17.17 -4.05
N LYS A 803 21.13 17.77 -5.22
CA LYS A 803 22.47 17.94 -5.77
C LYS A 803 23.39 18.77 -4.88
N LYS A 804 22.86 19.79 -4.23
CA LYS A 804 23.63 20.74 -3.43
C LYS A 804 23.69 20.36 -1.95
N MET A 805 22.56 19.93 -1.38
CA MET A 805 22.41 19.74 0.06
C MET A 805 22.65 18.30 0.50
N GLY A 806 22.79 17.39 -0.44
CA GLY A 806 22.96 15.96 -0.22
C GLY A 806 21.75 15.14 -0.71
N PRO A 807 21.95 13.84 -0.97
CA PRO A 807 20.94 13.01 -1.58
C PRO A 807 19.74 12.79 -0.65
N GLY A 808 18.56 12.80 -1.26
CA GLY A 808 17.34 12.23 -0.69
C GLY A 808 17.19 10.75 -1.08
N ARG A 809 16.01 10.23 -0.94
CA ARG A 809 15.64 8.86 -1.36
C ARG A 809 15.11 8.78 -2.79
N TRP A 810 15.05 9.89 -3.48
CA TRP A 810 14.58 10.02 -4.86
C TRP A 810 13.08 9.74 -5.05
N TYR A 811 12.25 10.17 -4.09
CA TYR A 811 10.80 10.20 -4.26
C TYR A 811 10.36 11.40 -5.10
N ALA A 812 11.04 12.56 -4.93
CA ALA A 812 10.95 13.70 -5.82
C ALA A 812 12.21 13.81 -6.68
N MET A 813 12.02 14.07 -7.97
CA MET A 813 13.06 14.07 -9.00
C MET A 813 13.40 15.49 -9.47
N PRO A 814 14.52 15.69 -10.20
CA PRO A 814 14.82 16.97 -10.83
C PRO A 814 13.63 17.52 -11.64
N GLY A 815 13.33 18.81 -11.45
CA GLY A 815 12.17 19.47 -12.05
C GLY A 815 10.85 19.23 -11.33
N GLU A 816 10.85 18.60 -10.15
CA GLU A 816 9.66 18.38 -9.33
C GLU A 816 9.72 19.21 -8.05
N ALA A 817 8.65 19.96 -7.79
CA ALA A 817 8.49 20.71 -6.55
C ALA A 817 8.02 19.81 -5.41
N GLY A 818 8.30 20.21 -4.16
CA GLY A 818 7.80 19.51 -2.98
C GLY A 818 8.20 20.17 -1.68
N LEU A 819 7.63 19.63 -0.59
CA LEU A 819 7.88 20.09 0.76
C LEU A 819 8.89 19.17 1.44
N LEU A 820 10.12 19.67 1.65
CA LEU A 820 11.21 18.93 2.28
C LEU A 820 10.89 18.60 3.74
N MET A 821 11.31 17.40 4.19
CA MET A 821 11.07 16.93 5.55
C MET A 821 11.65 17.83 6.63
N CYS A 822 12.87 18.31 6.46
CA CYS A 822 13.51 19.20 7.44
C CYS A 822 14.59 20.03 6.77
N THR A 823 14.56 21.34 6.99
CA THR A 823 15.61 22.26 6.57
C THR A 823 16.21 23.02 7.74
N PHE A 824 17.41 23.60 7.58
CA PHE A 824 18.14 24.25 8.67
C PHE A 824 18.41 25.74 8.36
N PRO A 825 17.40 26.62 8.32
CA PRO A 825 17.51 28.00 7.85
C PRO A 825 18.43 28.92 8.65
N ARG A 826 18.79 28.54 9.87
CA ARG A 826 19.49 29.45 10.80
C ARG A 826 20.96 29.12 11.02
N ARG A 827 21.46 27.96 10.64
CA ARG A 827 22.81 27.47 10.95
C ARG A 827 23.60 26.93 9.76
N GLY A 828 23.41 27.47 8.57
CA GLY A 828 24.29 27.17 7.43
C GLY A 828 24.16 25.74 6.89
N TRP A 829 23.01 25.04 7.11
CA TRP A 829 22.68 23.76 6.46
C TRP A 829 23.64 22.61 6.80
N ASP A 830 24.25 22.68 7.99
CA ASP A 830 25.17 21.69 8.48
C ASP A 830 24.42 20.52 9.13
N TYR A 831 24.32 19.38 8.46
CA TYR A 831 23.83 18.12 9.03
C TYR A 831 24.65 17.64 10.24
N ALA A 832 25.81 18.20 10.52
CA ALA A 832 26.58 17.86 11.71
C ALA A 832 25.79 18.09 13.01
N GLN A 833 24.69 18.81 12.93
CA GLN A 833 23.77 18.98 14.06
C GLN A 833 22.66 17.91 14.13
N ALA A 834 22.35 17.25 13.03
CA ALA A 834 21.54 16.03 13.01
C ALA A 834 22.46 14.84 13.35
N LYS A 835 23.05 14.85 14.52
CA LYS A 835 24.01 13.86 14.97
C LYS A 835 23.36 12.50 15.14
N GLY A 836 24.05 11.45 14.80
CA GLY A 836 23.62 10.06 14.89
C GLY A 836 24.47 9.19 13.98
N LYS A 837 23.85 8.30 13.21
CA LYS A 837 24.53 7.32 12.33
C LYS A 837 25.27 7.91 11.12
N GLY A 838 25.34 9.23 11.04
CA GLY A 838 26.06 9.95 10.02
C GLY A 838 25.19 10.87 9.15
N PRO A 839 25.81 11.85 8.48
CA PRO A 839 25.12 12.84 7.63
C PRO A 839 24.29 12.22 6.52
N GLU A 840 24.79 11.13 5.91
CA GLU A 840 24.13 10.45 4.78
C GLU A 840 22.78 9.84 5.17
N TRP A 841 22.71 9.23 6.36
CA TRP A 841 21.47 8.65 6.85
C TRP A 841 20.42 9.72 7.17
N ALA A 842 20.82 10.80 7.84
CA ALA A 842 19.94 11.94 8.14
C ALA A 842 19.47 12.63 6.85
N ALA A 843 20.37 12.79 5.86
CA ALA A 843 20.03 13.35 4.57
C ALA A 843 18.95 12.55 3.84
N GLY A 844 18.99 11.23 3.93
CA GLY A 844 17.97 10.34 3.34
C GLY A 844 16.56 10.59 3.86
N TYR A 845 16.41 11.14 5.08
CA TYR A 845 15.11 11.57 5.62
C TYR A 845 14.88 13.06 5.43
N PHE A 846 15.79 13.91 5.88
CA PHE A 846 15.57 15.35 5.98
C PHE A 846 15.50 16.06 4.64
N ASN A 847 16.25 15.59 3.66
CA ASN A 847 16.32 16.20 2.32
C ASN A 847 15.21 15.72 1.37
N GLU A 848 14.34 14.81 1.78
CA GLU A 848 13.35 14.23 0.88
C GLU A 848 11.98 14.86 1.03
N CYS A 849 11.18 14.79 -0.04
CA CYS A 849 9.78 15.11 -0.06
C CYS A 849 8.99 13.80 0.09
N MET A 850 8.45 13.54 1.28
CA MET A 850 7.69 12.33 1.59
C MET A 850 6.19 12.61 1.53
N ASN A 851 5.49 11.92 0.62
CA ASN A 851 4.12 12.22 0.22
C ASN A 851 3.12 12.37 1.36
N GLY A 852 3.07 11.41 2.28
CA GLY A 852 2.08 11.43 3.35
C GLY A 852 2.27 12.59 4.34
N PHE A 853 3.51 13.01 4.56
CA PHE A 853 3.84 14.20 5.36
C PHE A 853 3.41 15.49 4.65
N GLU A 854 3.66 15.57 3.34
CA GLU A 854 3.25 16.71 2.52
C GLU A 854 1.73 16.87 2.51
N HIS A 855 0.97 15.77 2.32
CA HIS A 855 -0.49 15.76 2.39
C HIS A 855 -1.01 16.28 3.72
N GLN A 856 -0.44 15.79 4.85
CA GLN A 856 -0.91 16.25 6.15
C GLN A 856 -0.67 17.75 6.37
N VAL A 857 0.48 18.29 5.92
CA VAL A 857 0.77 19.73 6.02
C VAL A 857 -0.16 20.54 5.11
N ALA A 858 -0.39 20.07 3.87
CA ALA A 858 -1.34 20.71 2.94
C ALA A 858 -2.72 20.85 3.58
N GLY A 859 -3.23 19.77 4.15
CA GLY A 859 -4.51 19.78 4.89
C GLY A 859 -4.49 20.74 6.09
N HIS A 860 -3.41 20.74 6.87
CA HIS A 860 -3.28 21.63 8.01
C HIS A 860 -3.26 23.13 7.60
N MET A 861 -2.52 23.46 6.54
CA MET A 861 -2.51 24.83 5.99
C MET A 861 -3.92 25.27 5.57
N ILE A 862 -4.70 24.40 4.92
CA ILE A 862 -6.09 24.68 4.52
C ILE A 862 -6.98 24.90 5.77
N TRP A 863 -6.86 24.05 6.79
CA TRP A 863 -7.59 24.25 8.06
C TRP A 863 -7.33 25.61 8.70
N GLU A 864 -6.08 26.09 8.65
CA GLU A 864 -5.66 27.38 9.22
C GLU A 864 -5.95 28.58 8.30
N GLY A 865 -6.54 28.35 7.12
CA GLY A 865 -6.89 29.42 6.16
C GLY A 865 -5.73 29.83 5.25
N MET A 866 -4.61 29.10 5.26
CA MET A 866 -3.51 29.24 4.31
C MET A 866 -3.83 28.39 3.03
N THR A 867 -4.94 28.74 2.38
CA THR A 867 -5.53 27.89 1.33
C THR A 867 -4.62 27.84 0.09
N LEU A 868 -3.98 28.96 -0.27
CA LEU A 868 -3.06 29.01 -1.42
C LEU A 868 -1.87 28.06 -1.21
N GLU A 869 -1.22 28.17 -0.06
CA GLU A 869 -0.04 27.37 0.26
C GLU A 869 -0.39 25.89 0.36
N GLY A 870 -1.49 25.56 1.03
CA GLY A 870 -1.98 24.19 1.13
C GLY A 870 -2.30 23.56 -0.22
N LEU A 871 -3.03 24.28 -1.09
CA LEU A 871 -3.31 23.83 -2.44
C LEU A 871 -2.05 23.73 -3.29
N ALA A 872 -1.06 24.61 -3.10
CA ALA A 872 0.20 24.56 -3.83
C ALA A 872 1.04 23.33 -3.46
N VAL A 873 1.09 22.96 -2.17
CA VAL A 873 1.76 21.71 -1.72
C VAL A 873 1.06 20.48 -2.31
N GLU A 874 -0.27 20.43 -2.21
CA GLU A 874 -1.06 19.30 -2.74
C GLU A 874 -0.95 19.20 -4.27
N ARG A 875 -0.89 20.34 -4.97
CA ARG A 875 -0.73 20.37 -6.43
C ARG A 875 0.70 19.94 -6.85
N ALA A 876 1.71 20.27 -6.08
CA ALA A 876 3.07 19.78 -6.34
C ALA A 876 3.13 18.24 -6.30
N LEU A 877 2.42 17.61 -5.36
CA LEU A 877 2.24 16.16 -5.32
C LEU A 877 1.50 15.64 -6.57
N HIS A 878 0.39 16.27 -6.94
CA HIS A 878 -0.36 15.89 -8.13
C HIS A 878 0.49 15.96 -9.41
N ASP A 879 1.24 17.03 -9.60
CA ASP A 879 2.10 17.22 -10.76
C ASP A 879 3.30 16.25 -10.79
N ARG A 880 3.82 15.84 -9.60
CA ARG A 880 4.87 14.81 -9.45
C ARG A 880 4.42 13.46 -9.98
N TYR A 881 3.18 13.08 -9.74
CA TYR A 881 2.60 11.82 -10.20
C TYR A 881 1.82 11.96 -11.52
N ALA A 882 2.27 12.86 -12.39
CA ALA A 882 1.71 12.98 -13.74
C ALA A 882 1.94 11.72 -14.57
N ALA A 883 0.92 11.29 -15.30
CA ALA A 883 0.91 10.05 -16.09
C ALA A 883 1.99 9.99 -17.20
N SER A 884 2.51 11.15 -17.61
CA SER A 884 3.65 11.24 -18.55
C SER A 884 5.00 10.83 -17.95
N ARG A 885 5.07 10.71 -16.61
CA ARG A 885 6.30 10.42 -15.86
C ARG A 885 6.21 9.09 -15.11
N ARG A 886 5.09 8.83 -14.43
CA ARG A 886 4.88 7.65 -13.57
C ARG A 886 3.40 7.34 -13.41
N ASN A 887 3.07 6.22 -12.74
CA ASN A 887 1.69 5.85 -12.48
C ASN A 887 1.02 6.80 -11.46
N PRO A 888 -0.06 7.52 -11.83
CA PRO A 888 -0.76 8.44 -10.93
C PRO A 888 -1.34 7.78 -9.66
N TRP A 889 -1.66 6.48 -9.72
CA TRP A 889 -2.24 5.71 -8.62
C TRP A 889 -1.20 5.06 -7.71
N ASN A 890 0.09 5.25 -7.98
CA ASN A 890 1.17 4.63 -7.24
C ASN A 890 2.07 5.69 -6.58
N GLU A 891 1.64 6.23 -5.44
CA GLU A 891 2.51 7.05 -4.62
C GLU A 891 3.50 6.18 -3.83
N ILE A 892 4.75 6.61 -3.79
CA ILE A 892 5.88 5.83 -3.32
C ILE A 892 6.54 6.53 -2.13
N GLU A 893 6.88 5.74 -1.10
CA GLU A 893 7.93 6.05 -0.13
C GLU A 893 8.93 4.87 -0.10
N CYS A 894 8.98 4.05 0.95
CA CYS A 894 9.87 2.88 0.98
C CYS A 894 9.44 1.76 0.03
N GLY A 895 8.17 1.73 -0.38
CA GLY A 895 7.60 0.77 -1.32
C GLY A 895 6.50 1.41 -2.16
N ASP A 896 6.01 0.67 -3.16
CA ASP A 896 4.90 1.07 -4.00
C ASP A 896 3.60 1.11 -3.20
N HIS A 897 2.65 1.95 -3.62
CA HIS A 897 1.35 2.12 -2.96
C HIS A 897 1.47 2.30 -1.45
N TYR A 898 2.26 3.29 -1.06
CA TYR A 898 2.63 3.49 0.33
C TYR A 898 1.43 3.99 1.15
N ALA A 899 1.12 3.31 2.25
CA ALA A 899 -0.11 3.50 3.02
C ALA A 899 -0.27 4.92 3.59
N ARG A 900 0.85 5.61 3.90
CA ARG A 900 0.84 6.99 4.42
C ARG A 900 0.19 7.98 3.44
N SER A 901 0.22 7.70 2.13
CA SER A 901 -0.37 8.56 1.11
C SER A 901 -1.91 8.65 1.20
N MET A 902 -2.57 7.73 1.94
CA MET A 902 -3.98 7.87 2.29
C MET A 902 -4.27 9.07 3.22
N ALA A 903 -3.25 9.82 3.63
CA ALA A 903 -3.35 11.14 4.26
C ALA A 903 -4.02 12.17 3.35
N SER A 904 -3.96 11.99 2.03
CA SER A 904 -4.58 12.86 1.03
C SER A 904 -6.08 13.07 1.25
N TYR A 905 -6.80 12.07 1.76
CA TYR A 905 -8.20 12.22 2.13
C TYR A 905 -8.43 13.27 3.24
N GLY A 906 -7.44 13.44 4.13
CA GLY A 906 -7.46 14.49 5.17
C GLY A 906 -7.41 15.91 4.59
N VAL A 907 -6.78 16.09 3.43
CA VAL A 907 -6.77 17.38 2.70
C VAL A 907 -8.17 17.73 2.19
N TYR A 908 -8.90 16.72 1.69
CA TYR A 908 -10.30 16.88 1.31
C TYR A 908 -11.18 17.28 2.50
N LEU A 909 -11.03 16.61 3.65
CA LEU A 909 -11.77 16.94 4.87
C LEU A 909 -11.50 18.38 5.31
N ALA A 910 -10.25 18.86 5.18
CA ALA A 910 -9.86 20.23 5.47
C ALA A 910 -10.55 21.23 4.54
N ALA A 911 -10.58 20.95 3.23
CA ALA A 911 -11.24 21.82 2.24
C ALA A 911 -12.75 21.94 2.50
N CYS A 912 -13.39 20.85 2.96
CA CYS A 912 -14.81 20.83 3.34
C CYS A 912 -15.07 21.44 4.73
N GLY A 913 -14.05 21.55 5.59
CA GLY A 913 -14.22 21.87 6.99
C GLY A 913 -15.15 20.88 7.71
N PHE A 914 -14.96 19.57 7.39
CA PHE A 914 -15.89 18.51 7.76
C PHE A 914 -15.71 18.06 9.21
N GLU A 915 -16.82 17.95 9.92
CA GLU A 915 -16.92 17.41 11.28
C GLU A 915 -18.02 16.35 11.33
N TYR A 916 -17.77 15.27 12.04
CA TYR A 916 -18.78 14.21 12.26
C TYR A 916 -18.56 13.49 13.57
N HIS A 917 -19.67 13.17 14.26
CA HIS A 917 -19.67 12.38 15.47
C HIS A 917 -20.97 11.57 15.57
N GLY A 918 -20.95 10.31 15.15
CA GLY A 918 -22.11 9.43 15.07
C GLY A 918 -22.85 9.29 16.40
N PRO A 919 -22.22 8.86 17.53
CA PRO A 919 -22.88 8.74 18.82
C PRO A 919 -23.53 10.04 19.32
N LYS A 920 -22.94 11.22 19.00
CA LYS A 920 -23.54 12.52 19.30
C LYS A 920 -24.53 13.00 18.24
N GLN A 921 -24.71 12.25 17.16
CA GLN A 921 -25.58 12.59 16.03
C GLN A 921 -25.27 13.99 15.50
N HIS A 922 -23.98 14.26 15.32
CA HIS A 922 -23.44 15.54 14.92
C HIS A 922 -22.82 15.49 13.53
N ILE A 923 -23.09 16.52 12.73
CA ILE A 923 -22.40 16.79 11.45
C ILE A 923 -22.10 18.29 11.33
N GLY A 924 -20.98 18.64 10.71
CA GLY A 924 -20.63 20.03 10.47
C GLY A 924 -19.84 20.23 9.19
N PHE A 925 -19.96 21.44 8.61
CA PHE A 925 -19.24 21.88 7.43
C PHE A 925 -18.80 23.33 7.58
N ALA A 926 -17.57 23.60 7.18
CA ALA A 926 -16.97 24.93 7.15
C ALA A 926 -16.05 25.08 5.93
N PRO A 927 -16.63 25.12 4.71
CA PRO A 927 -15.87 25.12 3.46
C PRO A 927 -14.81 26.21 3.41
N LYS A 928 -13.59 25.83 2.96
CA LYS A 928 -12.44 26.74 2.85
C LYS A 928 -12.22 27.26 1.44
N LEU A 929 -12.85 26.62 0.44
CA LEU A 929 -12.87 27.02 -0.95
C LEU A 929 -14.32 27.36 -1.33
N THR A 930 -14.52 28.45 -2.05
CA THR A 930 -15.83 28.90 -2.59
C THR A 930 -17.02 28.75 -1.62
N PRO A 931 -16.94 29.26 -0.37
CA PRO A 931 -17.99 29.03 0.62
C PRO A 931 -19.35 29.66 0.25
N GLU A 932 -19.40 30.53 -0.75
CA GLU A 932 -20.64 31.15 -1.27
C GLU A 932 -21.39 30.19 -2.20
N ASP A 933 -20.68 29.30 -2.88
CA ASP A 933 -21.22 28.24 -3.74
C ASP A 933 -20.35 27.01 -3.58
N PHE A 934 -20.75 26.11 -2.70
CA PHE A 934 -19.96 24.94 -2.31
C PHE A 934 -20.77 23.66 -2.35
N GLN A 935 -20.15 22.58 -2.89
CA GLN A 935 -20.73 21.25 -2.90
C GLN A 935 -19.65 20.19 -2.71
N CYS A 936 -19.92 19.19 -1.87
CA CYS A 936 -19.00 18.08 -1.59
C CYS A 936 -19.72 16.80 -1.16
N ALA A 937 -19.06 15.65 -1.35
CA ALA A 937 -19.48 14.38 -0.78
C ALA A 937 -19.18 14.32 0.73
N PHE A 938 -19.91 13.49 1.47
CA PHE A 938 -19.60 13.14 2.86
C PHE A 938 -19.91 11.67 3.13
N THR A 939 -19.23 11.11 4.14
CA THR A 939 -19.55 9.80 4.72
C THR A 939 -19.86 9.95 6.20
N SER A 940 -20.72 9.08 6.72
CA SER A 940 -21.10 8.98 8.13
C SER A 940 -21.02 7.53 8.61
N ALA A 941 -21.49 7.21 9.78
CA ALA A 941 -21.44 5.84 10.30
C ALA A 941 -22.35 4.86 9.53
N GLU A 942 -23.48 5.32 8.98
CA GLU A 942 -24.52 4.46 8.39
C GLU A 942 -24.95 4.89 6.97
N GLY A 943 -24.33 5.97 6.43
CA GLY A 943 -24.72 6.44 5.11
C GLY A 943 -23.74 7.49 4.57
N TRP A 944 -23.93 7.81 3.31
CA TRP A 944 -23.17 8.85 2.64
C TRP A 944 -24.06 9.64 1.68
N GLY A 945 -23.60 10.80 1.33
CA GLY A 945 -24.34 11.68 0.46
C GLY A 945 -23.59 12.95 0.11
N ARG A 946 -24.33 14.01 -0.09
CA ARG A 946 -23.84 15.29 -0.56
C ARG A 946 -24.24 16.41 0.39
N PHE A 947 -23.31 17.30 0.70
CA PHE A 947 -23.55 18.60 1.27
C PHE A 947 -23.45 19.68 0.19
N SER A 948 -24.36 20.65 0.21
CA SER A 948 -24.22 21.85 -0.60
C SER A 948 -24.62 23.09 0.18
N GLN A 949 -24.02 24.24 -0.16
CA GLN A 949 -24.47 25.55 0.31
C GLN A 949 -24.33 26.60 -0.79
N THR A 950 -25.28 27.51 -0.84
CA THR A 950 -25.28 28.65 -1.75
C THR A 950 -25.61 29.92 -0.97
N THR A 951 -25.09 31.04 -1.44
CA THR A 951 -25.40 32.37 -0.88
C THR A 951 -25.89 33.27 -2.00
N GLU A 952 -27.19 33.57 -1.99
CA GLU A 952 -27.82 34.45 -2.98
C GLU A 952 -28.41 35.67 -2.27
N SER A 953 -28.09 36.89 -2.75
CA SER A 953 -28.57 38.14 -2.16
C SER A 953 -28.38 38.24 -0.65
N GLY A 954 -27.25 37.71 -0.14
CA GLY A 954 -26.91 37.69 1.28
C GLY A 954 -27.66 36.66 2.11
N LYS A 955 -28.53 35.83 1.51
CA LYS A 955 -29.20 34.72 2.20
C LYS A 955 -28.49 33.41 1.86
N ARG A 956 -28.08 32.71 2.91
CA ARG A 956 -27.43 31.37 2.77
C ARG A 956 -28.46 30.27 2.87
N LYS A 957 -28.37 29.30 1.96
CA LYS A 957 -29.07 28.05 1.98
C LYS A 957 -28.05 26.91 2.04
N ALA A 958 -28.28 25.92 2.88
CA ALA A 958 -27.49 24.71 2.90
C ALA A 958 -28.39 23.47 2.83
N GLU A 959 -27.91 22.41 2.18
CA GLU A 959 -28.63 21.14 2.05
C GLU A 959 -27.72 19.98 2.39
N ILE A 960 -28.25 19.00 3.13
CA ILE A 960 -27.62 17.69 3.39
C ILE A 960 -28.51 16.65 2.74
N THR A 961 -28.06 16.03 1.68
CA THR A 961 -28.79 14.98 0.93
C THR A 961 -28.14 13.62 1.19
N VAL A 962 -28.88 12.66 1.69
CA VAL A 962 -28.42 11.28 1.81
C VAL A 962 -28.70 10.54 0.50
N LEU A 963 -27.67 9.91 -0.06
CA LEU A 963 -27.79 9.18 -1.34
C LEU A 963 -27.72 7.67 -1.15
N TRP A 964 -27.10 7.21 -0.08
CA TRP A 964 -27.04 5.80 0.30
C TRP A 964 -27.11 5.63 1.82
N GLY A 965 -27.77 4.61 2.31
CA GLY A 965 -27.94 4.34 3.74
C GLY A 965 -28.82 5.35 4.46
N SER A 966 -28.39 5.78 5.64
CA SER A 966 -29.14 6.75 6.46
C SER A 966 -28.19 7.64 7.28
N LEU A 967 -28.71 8.79 7.73
CA LEU A 967 -28.00 9.72 8.61
C LEU A 967 -28.89 10.16 9.74
N LYS A 968 -28.46 9.92 10.98
CA LYS A 968 -29.15 10.36 12.18
C LYS A 968 -28.53 11.64 12.73
N LEU A 969 -29.35 12.69 12.92
CA LEU A 969 -28.88 14.01 13.34
C LEU A 969 -29.64 14.57 14.53
N LYS A 970 -28.88 15.17 15.44
CA LYS A 970 -29.32 15.99 16.55
C LYS A 970 -28.76 17.40 16.46
N THR A 971 -27.50 17.53 15.99
CA THR A 971 -26.82 18.82 15.91
C THR A 971 -26.14 18.99 14.56
N ILE A 972 -26.19 20.22 14.05
CA ILE A 972 -25.56 20.62 12.79
C ILE A 972 -24.74 21.87 13.03
N ALA A 973 -23.48 21.88 12.59
CA ALA A 973 -22.59 23.03 12.69
C ALA A 973 -22.26 23.58 11.30
N LEU A 974 -22.59 24.87 11.09
CA LEU A 974 -22.29 25.58 9.85
C LEU A 974 -21.69 26.96 10.13
N GLU A 975 -20.87 27.46 9.21
CA GLU A 975 -20.38 28.85 9.30
C GLU A 975 -21.37 29.80 8.63
N ASN A 976 -21.76 30.85 9.33
CA ASN A 976 -22.54 31.94 8.79
C ASN A 976 -22.31 33.22 9.59
N GLU A 977 -21.88 34.28 8.96
CA GLU A 977 -21.53 35.56 9.60
C GLU A 977 -22.73 36.46 9.90
N SER A 978 -23.78 36.44 9.08
CA SER A 978 -24.75 37.55 9.03
C SER A 978 -26.21 37.20 9.36
N ALA A 979 -26.60 35.93 9.46
CA ALA A 979 -28.02 35.63 9.61
C ALA A 979 -28.55 35.75 11.05
N HIS A 980 -29.70 36.35 11.22
CA HIS A 980 -30.39 36.51 12.49
C HIS A 980 -31.32 35.35 12.86
N SER A 981 -31.79 34.59 11.88
CA SER A 981 -32.67 33.44 12.07
C SER A 981 -32.25 32.22 11.24
N VAL A 982 -32.60 31.03 11.72
CA VAL A 982 -32.35 29.76 11.02
C VAL A 982 -33.65 28.96 10.96
N LYS A 983 -34.03 28.50 9.78
CA LYS A 983 -35.13 27.55 9.58
C LYS A 983 -34.56 26.24 9.00
N VAL A 984 -35.01 25.12 9.55
CA VAL A 984 -34.59 23.79 9.10
C VAL A 984 -35.83 23.01 8.62
N PHE A 985 -35.74 22.38 7.48
CA PHE A 985 -36.81 21.58 6.88
C PHE A 985 -36.32 20.18 6.58
N LEU A 986 -37.11 19.16 6.87
CA LEU A 986 -36.91 17.78 6.41
C LEU A 986 -38.11 17.37 5.57
N ALA A 987 -37.89 16.96 4.32
CA ALA A 987 -38.95 16.63 3.37
C ALA A 987 -40.05 17.73 3.27
N GLY A 988 -39.65 19.01 3.35
CA GLY A 988 -40.54 20.16 3.33
C GLY A 988 -41.21 20.54 4.67
N GLN A 989 -41.08 19.72 5.70
CA GLN A 989 -41.64 19.98 7.03
C GLN A 989 -40.68 20.82 7.88
N LEU A 990 -41.17 21.92 8.47
CA LEU A 990 -40.38 22.79 9.34
C LEU A 990 -40.08 22.09 10.68
N LEU A 991 -38.79 22.01 11.04
CA LEU A 991 -38.33 21.46 12.32
C LEU A 991 -38.11 22.55 13.36
N SER A 992 -38.41 22.22 14.62
CA SER A 992 -38.07 23.10 15.77
C SER A 992 -36.59 22.99 16.08
N VAL A 993 -35.92 24.13 16.14
CA VAL A 993 -34.46 24.21 16.38
C VAL A 993 -34.13 25.25 17.43
N ASN A 994 -33.00 25.03 18.12
CA ASN A 994 -32.29 26.03 18.90
C ASN A 994 -30.95 26.30 18.24
N VAL A 995 -30.53 27.57 18.19
CA VAL A 995 -29.28 27.97 17.53
C VAL A 995 -28.38 28.68 18.53
N LYS A 996 -27.19 28.15 18.77
CA LYS A 996 -26.13 28.78 19.54
C LYS A 996 -25.05 29.25 18.59
N ARG A 997 -24.58 30.48 18.76
CA ARG A 997 -23.50 31.07 17.94
C ARG A 997 -22.23 31.26 18.73
N THR A 998 -21.11 31.02 18.09
CA THR A 998 -19.77 31.29 18.58
C THR A 998 -18.93 31.81 17.45
N GLY A 999 -18.70 33.14 17.39
CA GLY A 999 -18.09 33.78 16.23
C GLY A 999 -18.91 33.52 14.95
N LYS A 1000 -18.24 33.06 13.89
CA LYS A 1000 -18.87 32.70 12.61
C LYS A 1000 -19.64 31.39 12.64
N ARG A 1001 -19.47 30.57 13.68
CA ARG A 1001 -20.04 29.22 13.76
C ARG A 1001 -21.45 29.27 14.38
N ALA A 1002 -22.42 28.69 13.69
CA ALA A 1002 -23.78 28.43 14.16
C ALA A 1002 -23.92 26.92 14.46
N LEU A 1003 -24.17 26.58 15.73
CA LEU A 1003 -24.56 25.25 16.16
C LEU A 1003 -26.08 25.19 16.23
N ILE A 1004 -26.68 24.43 15.35
CA ILE A 1004 -28.12 24.22 15.23
C ILE A 1004 -28.46 22.91 15.94
N THR A 1005 -29.27 22.98 16.97
CA THR A 1005 -29.72 21.81 17.75
C THR A 1005 -31.18 21.55 17.44
N LEU A 1006 -31.50 20.40 16.87
CA LEU A 1006 -32.87 19.94 16.62
C LEU A 1006 -33.55 19.61 17.95
N LYS A 1007 -34.84 19.94 18.09
CA LYS A 1007 -35.60 19.59 19.30
C LYS A 1007 -35.61 18.07 19.52
N ASN A 1008 -35.84 17.30 18.47
CA ASN A 1008 -35.74 15.84 18.43
C ASN A 1008 -34.69 15.40 17.43
N SER A 1009 -34.08 14.25 17.64
CA SER A 1009 -33.23 13.61 16.61
C SER A 1009 -34.07 13.27 15.39
N VAL A 1010 -33.50 13.44 14.21
CA VAL A 1010 -34.12 13.05 12.95
C VAL A 1010 -33.24 12.01 12.24
N GLN A 1011 -33.88 11.12 11.51
CA GLN A 1011 -33.22 10.21 10.58
C GLN A 1011 -33.53 10.66 9.16
N ILE A 1012 -32.53 10.76 8.32
CA ILE A 1012 -32.61 11.12 6.92
C ILE A 1012 -32.24 9.85 6.15
N SER A 1013 -33.16 9.36 5.34
CA SER A 1013 -32.97 8.13 4.55
C SER A 1013 -32.45 8.47 3.14
N ALA A 1014 -31.92 7.46 2.43
CA ALA A 1014 -31.49 7.62 1.04
C ALA A 1014 -32.62 8.21 0.18
N GLY A 1015 -32.28 9.26 -0.58
CA GLY A 1015 -33.21 10.05 -1.40
C GLY A 1015 -33.82 11.27 -0.69
N GLU A 1016 -33.69 11.36 0.66
CA GLU A 1016 -34.19 12.50 1.42
C GLU A 1016 -33.13 13.59 1.61
N LYS A 1017 -33.63 14.82 1.85
CA LYS A 1017 -32.77 15.97 2.11
C LYS A 1017 -33.24 16.80 3.31
N LEU A 1018 -32.27 17.29 4.06
CA LEU A 1018 -32.46 18.30 5.09
C LEU A 1018 -31.98 19.64 4.55
N GLU A 1019 -32.90 20.63 4.57
CA GLU A 1019 -32.63 21.99 4.06
C GLU A 1019 -32.50 22.96 5.24
N ILE A 1020 -31.52 23.82 5.22
CA ILE A 1020 -31.23 24.83 6.22
C ILE A 1020 -31.19 26.19 5.53
N ARG A 1021 -32.05 27.11 5.98
CA ARG A 1021 -32.13 28.48 5.46
C ARG A 1021 -31.75 29.46 6.56
N PHE A 1022 -30.79 30.30 6.24
CA PHE A 1022 -30.35 31.40 7.04
C PHE A 1022 -31.02 32.69 6.48
N ALA A 1023 -31.69 33.46 7.39
CA ALA A 1023 -32.43 34.70 7.02
C ALA A 1023 -31.96 35.89 7.89
#